data_e72ae017afe21c12f2e58c6836edefb9
#
_entry.id   e72ae017afe21c12f2e58c6836edefb9
#
_cell.length_a   1.000
_cell.length_b   1.000
_cell.length_c   1.000
_cell.angle_alpha   90.00
_cell.angle_beta   90.00
_cell.angle_gamma   90.00
#
_symmetry.space_group_name_H-M   'P 1'
#
loop_
_entity.id
_entity.type
_entity.pdbx_description
1 polymer ?
#
loop_
_entity_poly.entity_id
_entity_poly.type
_entity_poly.pdbx_seq_one_letter_code
_entity_poly.pdbx_strand_id
1 'polypeptide(L)'
;MKKRKASLSLLMFTACVSPFSVLAENAIETPQQLKEVVITTTRIPELKTNAAATVTVIDQKQIAEMSKIAPDLSHLLGLVTPGMALASNTTSSRTQSLRGRSALILIDGIPQSTPLRSTDRDMRTIDVSAIDHIEIVKGSTALYGNGAIGGLINIITKKNASHTIVSGQTTLAGSTYDFFRKGKGQGYRINQQLYGNTGNLDYLVSGTFGRTGSSIDGDGEFISPRYGLGDTYTTNTLVKLGYAFSEKSRLEFMYNFYRSLQDTKLIPQGGKYMREPAIGVIGNKDPQAVEEGTRYNHNAYLKFTSRDLFRNTNFEASLYGSSLYTIFDFRKANPKSPRWEETSGQSSIKDKKWGFRTQFTSRLTLSDDVSAHVVYGYDYLLNKTAQPLVDGRYWVPFLTSYNHAPFVQVKASIWQWLNVKLGGRYDIINVDVPDYNVLRNKLKDPQVAVKGGDLKYNNMSFNVGLSYNKYRVFQPFVAFSQGFSIFDLGRTLRAAKADVLSKISTEPVKTNNYEVGAYSEVGNWLQLNGSFFYTYSKLGSDLKIENGFWVVNRTPQKVYGMELNADVKILENLKAGANISWFEGKIKTETGKWDSYMSNISIPAAKLAMYINYVPVKNTYLNLQYIHTGKRDRFAPDAKGVYNEGEGVVNRINLVNLNAGIKLKAWDLGLSVSNLLNNTYYTSTSMLMARNAEFARADGRNITFTATFKY
;
A
#
# COMPACT_ATOMS: atom_id res chain seq x y z
N MET A 1 40.22 -18.97 -34.68
CA MET A 1 40.95 -19.57 -33.54
C MET A 1 41.39 -18.46 -32.59
N LYS A 2 40.83 -18.39 -31.40
CA LYS A 2 41.42 -17.96 -30.12
C LYS A 2 40.32 -17.93 -29.08
N LYS A 3 40.25 -18.98 -28.27
CA LYS A 3 39.43 -19.10 -27.08
C LYS A 3 39.91 -18.09 -26.03
N ARG A 4 39.06 -17.19 -25.54
CA ARG A 4 39.33 -16.48 -24.30
C ARG A 4 38.50 -17.14 -23.17
N LYS A 5 39.22 -17.83 -22.28
CA LYS A 5 38.73 -18.26 -20.98
C LYS A 5 38.52 -17.01 -20.12
N ALA A 6 37.30 -16.80 -19.63
CA ALA A 6 37.04 -15.85 -18.56
C ALA A 6 37.24 -16.58 -17.24
N SER A 7 38.30 -16.24 -16.53
CA SER A 7 38.56 -16.66 -15.16
C SER A 7 37.69 -15.82 -14.20
N LEU A 8 36.84 -16.51 -13.46
CA LEU A 8 36.03 -15.95 -12.38
C LEU A 8 36.96 -15.74 -11.16
N SER A 9 37.40 -14.51 -10.92
CA SER A 9 38.15 -14.15 -9.71
C SER A 9 37.18 -13.94 -8.57
N LEU A 10 37.14 -14.93 -7.66
CA LEU A 10 36.45 -14.88 -6.38
C LEU A 10 37.28 -13.97 -5.44
N LEU A 11 36.90 -12.70 -5.29
CA LEU A 11 37.49 -11.81 -4.29
C LEU A 11 36.92 -12.19 -2.91
N MET A 12 37.70 -12.98 -2.15
CA MET A 12 37.50 -13.14 -0.70
C MET A 12 37.87 -11.83 -0.02
N PHE A 13 36.89 -11.13 0.51
CA PHE A 13 37.10 -10.08 1.50
C PHE A 13 37.35 -10.76 2.86
N THR A 14 38.58 -10.85 3.25
CA THR A 14 39.00 -11.24 4.62
C THR A 14 38.77 -10.03 5.52
N ALA A 15 37.61 -9.97 6.20
CA ALA A 15 37.39 -9.04 7.28
C ALA A 15 38.08 -9.58 8.53
N CYS A 16 39.06 -8.88 9.04
CA CYS A 16 39.66 -9.12 10.37
C CYS A 16 38.58 -8.97 11.44
N VAL A 17 38.09 -10.05 11.97
CA VAL A 17 37.22 -10.09 13.13
C VAL A 17 38.09 -10.20 14.36
N SER A 18 38.28 -9.09 15.08
CA SER A 18 38.76 -9.11 16.44
C SER A 18 37.65 -9.67 17.36
N PRO A 19 37.91 -10.60 18.26
CA PRO A 19 36.88 -11.10 19.16
C PRO A 19 36.64 -10.09 20.30
N PHE A 20 35.67 -9.21 20.14
CA PHE A 20 35.08 -8.52 21.28
C PHE A 20 34.09 -9.47 21.94
N SER A 21 34.44 -10.00 23.11
CA SER A 21 33.56 -10.75 23.99
C SER A 21 32.51 -9.78 24.56
N VAL A 22 31.35 -9.68 23.91
CA VAL A 22 30.18 -9.06 24.50
C VAL A 22 29.42 -10.13 25.27
N LEU A 23 29.41 -9.99 26.60
CA LEU A 23 28.51 -10.72 27.49
C LEU A 23 27.07 -10.34 27.13
N ALA A 24 26.39 -11.18 26.36
CA ALA A 24 24.97 -11.05 26.10
C ALA A 24 24.22 -11.51 27.37
N GLU A 25 23.64 -10.55 28.06
CA GLU A 25 22.71 -10.80 29.16
C GLU A 25 21.47 -11.53 28.57
N ASN A 26 21.20 -12.72 29.12
CA ASN A 26 20.06 -13.54 28.74
C ASN A 26 18.76 -12.84 29.14
N ALA A 27 18.17 -12.06 28.26
CA ALA A 27 16.79 -11.66 28.40
C ALA A 27 15.93 -12.93 28.20
N ILE A 28 15.42 -13.48 29.28
CA ILE A 28 14.37 -14.49 29.29
C ILE A 28 13.16 -13.80 28.62
N GLU A 29 12.84 -14.20 27.37
CA GLU A 29 11.58 -13.80 26.76
C GLU A 29 10.44 -14.34 27.64
N THR A 30 9.87 -13.47 28.48
CA THR A 30 8.61 -13.75 29.18
C THR A 30 7.56 -14.18 28.17
N PRO A 31 6.68 -15.14 28.51
CA PRO A 31 5.62 -15.60 27.62
C PRO A 31 4.83 -14.37 27.14
N GLN A 32 4.82 -14.16 25.84
CA GLN A 32 4.19 -13.01 25.21
C GLN A 32 2.70 -13.07 25.50
N GLN A 33 2.25 -12.38 26.56
CA GLN A 33 0.85 -11.97 26.66
C GLN A 33 0.51 -11.30 25.34
N LEU A 34 -0.69 -11.61 24.80
CA LEU A 34 -1.22 -10.94 23.61
C LEU A 34 -1.21 -9.43 23.91
N LYS A 35 -0.20 -8.72 23.40
CA LYS A 35 0.00 -7.30 23.69
C LYS A 35 -1.19 -6.52 23.16
N GLU A 36 -1.76 -5.71 24.02
CA GLU A 36 -2.77 -4.73 23.59
C GLU A 36 -2.18 -3.86 22.49
N VAL A 37 -2.81 -3.88 21.31
CA VAL A 37 -2.31 -3.19 20.13
C VAL A 37 -2.73 -1.73 20.19
N VAL A 38 -1.77 -0.84 20.35
CA VAL A 38 -1.98 0.61 20.28
C VAL A 38 -1.87 1.06 18.83
N ILE A 39 -2.82 1.87 18.38
CA ILE A 39 -2.87 2.47 17.04
C ILE A 39 -2.74 3.99 17.14
N THR A 40 -2.18 4.60 16.12
CA THR A 40 -1.96 6.06 16.02
C THR A 40 -2.77 6.72 14.90
N THR A 41 -3.33 5.92 14.02
CA THR A 41 -4.13 6.38 12.87
C THR A 41 -5.41 7.10 13.21
N THR A 42 -5.81 7.13 14.47
CA THR A 42 -6.95 7.91 14.97
C THR A 42 -6.54 9.27 15.51
N ARG A 43 -5.29 9.69 15.27
CA ARG A 43 -4.64 10.92 15.79
C ARG A 43 -4.46 10.95 17.32
N ILE A 44 -4.94 9.98 18.05
CA ILE A 44 -4.67 9.74 19.47
C ILE A 44 -4.15 8.30 19.57
N PRO A 45 -3.03 8.06 20.25
CA PRO A 45 -2.65 6.69 20.59
C PRO A 45 -3.75 6.03 21.43
N GLU A 46 -4.34 4.96 20.93
CA GLU A 46 -5.44 4.26 21.60
C GLU A 46 -5.38 2.75 21.36
N LEU A 47 -6.02 2.00 22.23
CA LEU A 47 -6.18 0.57 22.02
C LEU A 47 -7.05 0.31 20.79
N LYS A 48 -6.69 -0.69 20.01
CA LYS A 48 -7.44 -1.11 18.82
C LYS A 48 -8.95 -1.34 19.13
N THR A 49 -9.26 -1.92 20.28
CA THR A 49 -10.63 -2.19 20.73
C THR A 49 -11.44 -0.95 21.05
N ASN A 50 -10.78 0.20 21.31
CA ASN A 50 -11.43 1.48 21.60
C ASN A 50 -11.71 2.30 20.34
N ALA A 51 -11.23 1.87 19.18
CA ALA A 51 -11.22 2.70 17.97
C ALA A 51 -12.60 2.90 17.34
N ALA A 52 -13.62 2.13 17.70
CA ALA A 52 -14.93 2.08 17.05
C ALA A 52 -14.79 2.01 15.51
N ALA A 53 -13.94 1.13 15.01
CA ALA A 53 -13.65 0.90 13.60
C ALA A 53 -12.93 -0.43 13.42
N THR A 54 -13.03 -1.06 12.25
CA THR A 54 -12.16 -2.20 11.93
C THR A 54 -10.75 -1.71 11.64
N VAL A 55 -9.81 -2.08 12.51
CA VAL A 55 -8.39 -1.79 12.36
C VAL A 55 -7.59 -3.09 12.25
N THR A 56 -6.73 -3.18 11.23
CA THR A 56 -5.74 -4.24 11.09
C THR A 56 -4.36 -3.64 11.35
N VAL A 57 -3.60 -4.27 12.25
CA VAL A 57 -2.19 -3.92 12.48
C VAL A 57 -1.34 -5.10 12.06
N ILE A 58 -0.38 -4.83 11.17
CA ILE A 58 0.64 -5.79 10.75
C ILE A 58 1.89 -5.41 11.51
N ASP A 59 2.24 -6.21 12.51
CA ASP A 59 3.34 -5.92 13.41
C ASP A 59 4.72 -6.20 12.80
N GLN A 60 5.77 -5.74 13.48
CA GLN A 60 7.16 -5.89 13.03
C GLN A 60 7.55 -7.36 12.81
N LYS A 61 7.06 -8.28 13.65
CA LYS A 61 7.33 -9.71 13.51
C LYS A 61 6.70 -10.27 12.24
N GLN A 62 5.42 -9.96 12.02
CA GLN A 62 4.70 -10.39 10.83
C GLN A 62 5.32 -9.82 9.56
N ILE A 63 5.75 -8.55 9.57
CA ILE A 63 6.49 -7.93 8.45
C ILE A 63 7.81 -8.67 8.21
N ALA A 64 8.59 -8.94 9.25
CA ALA A 64 9.88 -9.63 9.13
C ALA A 64 9.72 -11.05 8.57
N GLU A 65 8.67 -11.77 8.96
CA GLU A 65 8.36 -13.11 8.45
C GLU A 65 7.87 -13.06 6.99
N MET A 66 6.94 -12.17 6.69
CA MET A 66 6.32 -12.07 5.36
C MET A 66 7.24 -11.42 4.32
N SER A 67 8.14 -10.52 4.70
CA SER A 67 9.10 -9.91 3.78
C SER A 67 10.09 -10.89 3.16
N LYS A 68 10.29 -12.06 3.78
CA LYS A 68 11.10 -13.15 3.25
C LYS A 68 10.40 -13.85 2.06
N ILE A 69 9.06 -13.85 2.05
CA ILE A 69 8.20 -14.40 0.98
C ILE A 69 7.86 -13.31 -0.03
N ALA A 70 7.57 -12.10 0.46
CA ALA A 70 7.06 -10.96 -0.29
C ALA A 70 7.85 -9.69 0.05
N PRO A 71 8.99 -9.42 -0.61
CA PRO A 71 9.83 -8.26 -0.32
C PRO A 71 9.25 -6.91 -0.79
N ASP A 72 8.15 -6.94 -1.53
CA ASP A 72 7.41 -5.77 -2.00
C ASP A 72 6.17 -5.52 -1.11
N LEU A 73 5.94 -4.26 -0.74
CA LEU A 73 4.84 -3.88 0.16
C LEU A 73 3.45 -4.26 -0.39
N SER A 74 3.23 -4.08 -1.70
CA SER A 74 1.97 -4.45 -2.37
C SER A 74 1.72 -5.97 -2.24
N HIS A 75 2.76 -6.78 -2.40
CA HIS A 75 2.69 -8.23 -2.25
C HIS A 75 2.41 -8.62 -0.79
N LEU A 76 3.16 -8.06 0.16
CA LEU A 76 2.95 -8.29 1.59
C LEU A 76 1.50 -7.97 2.00
N LEU A 77 1.00 -6.79 1.67
CA LEU A 77 -0.36 -6.38 2.00
C LEU A 77 -1.41 -7.31 1.37
N GLY A 78 -1.20 -7.73 0.12
CA GLY A 78 -2.07 -8.69 -0.57
C GLY A 78 -2.16 -10.04 0.14
N LEU A 79 -1.08 -10.51 0.79
CA LEU A 79 -1.06 -11.77 1.53
C LEU A 79 -1.79 -11.70 2.88
N VAL A 80 -1.60 -10.59 3.62
CA VAL A 80 -2.01 -10.53 5.04
C VAL A 80 -3.25 -9.68 5.31
N THR A 81 -3.63 -8.74 4.42
CA THR A 81 -4.77 -7.85 4.65
C THR A 81 -6.07 -8.51 4.22
N PRO A 82 -7.05 -8.69 5.14
CA PRO A 82 -8.37 -9.17 4.77
C PRO A 82 -9.03 -8.26 3.73
N GLY A 83 -9.62 -8.84 2.69
CA GLY A 83 -10.34 -8.10 1.66
C GLY A 83 -9.49 -7.36 0.62
N MET A 84 -8.18 -7.35 0.75
CA MET A 84 -7.30 -6.84 -0.28
C MET A 84 -6.96 -7.94 -1.28
N ALA A 85 -7.04 -7.65 -2.58
CA ALA A 85 -6.64 -8.59 -3.63
C ALA A 85 -5.14 -8.93 -3.53
N LEU A 86 -4.74 -10.10 -4.04
CA LEU A 86 -3.34 -10.45 -4.22
C LEU A 86 -2.67 -9.42 -5.14
N ALA A 87 -1.36 -9.24 -4.97
CA ALA A 87 -0.58 -8.35 -5.82
C ALA A 87 -0.68 -8.76 -7.30
N SER A 88 -0.52 -7.78 -8.15
CA SER A 88 -0.62 -7.96 -9.61
C SER A 88 0.59 -8.64 -10.25
N ASN A 89 1.69 -8.83 -9.52
CA ASN A 89 3.03 -9.15 -10.02
C ASN A 89 3.54 -8.12 -11.05
N THR A 90 2.96 -6.92 -11.01
CA THR A 90 3.37 -5.76 -11.80
C THR A 90 3.61 -4.56 -10.90
N THR A 91 4.07 -3.46 -11.47
CA THR A 91 4.25 -2.21 -10.72
C THR A 91 2.93 -1.56 -10.29
N SER A 92 1.78 -2.05 -10.77
CA SER A 92 0.45 -1.48 -10.50
C SER A 92 -0.22 -2.14 -9.28
N SER A 93 -0.73 -1.33 -8.36
CA SER A 93 -1.58 -1.74 -7.23
C SER A 93 -3.08 -1.48 -7.48
N ARG A 94 -3.49 -1.28 -8.73
CA ARG A 94 -4.86 -0.86 -9.09
C ARG A 94 -5.96 -1.77 -8.56
N THR A 95 -5.75 -3.09 -8.53
CA THR A 95 -6.72 -4.06 -8.02
C THR A 95 -6.72 -4.18 -6.49
N GLN A 96 -5.80 -3.51 -5.80
CA GLN A 96 -5.67 -3.57 -4.35
C GLN A 96 -6.42 -2.40 -3.68
N SER A 97 -7.74 -2.54 -3.63
CA SER A 97 -8.63 -1.61 -2.95
C SER A 97 -8.86 -1.99 -1.48
N LEU A 98 -9.29 -1.05 -0.67
CA LEU A 98 -9.90 -1.32 0.63
C LEU A 98 -11.43 -1.22 0.49
N ARG A 99 -12.13 -2.34 0.73
CA ARG A 99 -13.60 -2.40 0.63
C ARG A 99 -14.14 -1.82 -0.69
N GLY A 100 -13.44 -2.11 -1.80
CA GLY A 100 -13.84 -1.68 -3.14
C GLY A 100 -13.57 -0.22 -3.47
N ARG A 101 -12.78 0.50 -2.67
CA ARG A 101 -12.42 1.89 -2.88
C ARG A 101 -10.94 2.13 -2.67
N SER A 102 -10.41 3.21 -3.24
CA SER A 102 -9.01 3.59 -3.08
C SER A 102 -8.69 3.93 -1.63
N ALA A 103 -7.56 3.44 -1.14
CA ALA A 103 -7.02 3.79 0.17
C ALA A 103 -6.09 5.00 0.09
N LEU A 104 -6.05 5.79 1.14
CA LEU A 104 -5.00 6.80 1.34
C LEU A 104 -3.76 6.12 1.94
N ILE A 105 -2.63 6.17 1.24
CA ILE A 105 -1.35 5.61 1.71
C ILE A 105 -0.55 6.71 2.37
N LEU A 106 -0.04 6.44 3.58
CA LEU A 106 0.76 7.36 4.37
C LEU A 106 2.08 6.70 4.79
N ILE A 107 3.15 7.47 4.91
CA ILE A 107 4.39 7.10 5.60
C ILE A 107 4.55 8.04 6.79
N ASP A 108 4.51 7.52 8.02
CA ASP A 108 4.52 8.31 9.27
C ASP A 108 3.50 9.47 9.23
N GLY A 109 2.33 9.24 8.62
CA GLY A 109 1.30 10.23 8.43
C GLY A 109 1.45 11.15 7.21
N ILE A 110 2.55 11.09 6.44
CA ILE A 110 2.76 11.89 5.21
C ILE A 110 2.05 11.22 4.03
N PRO A 111 1.14 11.90 3.30
CA PRO A 111 0.45 11.33 2.16
C PRO A 111 1.39 10.95 1.02
N GLN A 112 1.34 9.68 0.60
CA GLN A 112 2.01 9.17 -0.59
C GLN A 112 1.07 9.17 -1.80
N SER A 113 -0.21 8.91 -1.57
CA SER A 113 -1.23 8.92 -2.61
C SER A 113 -1.35 10.28 -3.30
N THR A 114 -1.67 10.26 -4.57
CA THR A 114 -1.85 11.41 -5.45
C THR A 114 -3.30 11.50 -5.94
N PRO A 115 -4.27 11.99 -5.11
CA PRO A 115 -5.69 12.00 -5.49
C PRO A 115 -5.98 12.82 -6.74
N LEU A 116 -5.19 13.86 -7.04
CA LEU A 116 -5.33 14.65 -8.27
C LEU A 116 -4.99 13.83 -9.52
N ARG A 117 -4.01 12.92 -9.44
CA ARG A 117 -3.64 12.01 -10.51
C ARG A 117 -3.05 10.71 -9.94
N SER A 118 -3.89 9.69 -9.78
CA SER A 118 -3.47 8.41 -9.23
C SER A 118 -2.33 7.77 -10.02
N THR A 119 -1.27 7.37 -9.31
CA THR A 119 -0.12 6.67 -9.91
C THR A 119 -0.40 5.18 -10.08
N ASP A 120 -1.33 4.62 -9.30
CA ASP A 120 -1.50 3.17 -9.12
C ASP A 120 -0.20 2.48 -8.62
N ARG A 121 0.74 3.25 -8.02
CA ARG A 121 2.06 2.80 -7.53
C ARG A 121 2.37 3.33 -6.12
N ASP A 122 1.36 3.76 -5.39
CA ASP A 122 1.48 4.40 -4.08
C ASP A 122 2.11 3.46 -3.03
N MET A 123 2.00 2.14 -3.24
CA MET A 123 2.63 1.11 -2.40
C MET A 123 4.10 0.84 -2.76
N ARG A 124 4.65 1.52 -3.77
CA ARG A 124 6.05 1.42 -4.19
C ARG A 124 6.81 2.70 -3.89
N THR A 125 6.78 3.10 -2.63
CA THR A 125 7.31 4.38 -2.13
C THR A 125 8.30 4.18 -0.97
N ILE A 126 8.36 2.97 -0.41
CA ILE A 126 9.25 2.58 0.68
C ILE A 126 9.55 1.08 0.59
N ASP A 127 10.69 0.69 1.10
CA ASP A 127 11.08 -0.70 1.23
C ASP A 127 10.60 -1.30 2.55
N VAL A 128 10.17 -2.56 2.52
CA VAL A 128 9.62 -3.26 3.70
C VAL A 128 10.62 -3.36 4.86
N SER A 129 11.93 -3.35 4.60
CA SER A 129 12.95 -3.38 5.65
C SER A 129 13.01 -2.11 6.50
N ALA A 130 12.49 -0.99 5.97
CA ALA A 130 12.40 0.29 6.68
C ALA A 130 11.14 0.41 7.55
N ILE A 131 10.23 -0.57 7.49
CA ILE A 131 8.92 -0.52 8.15
C ILE A 131 8.99 -1.17 9.53
N ASP A 132 8.43 -0.50 10.54
CA ASP A 132 8.21 -1.03 11.89
C ASP A 132 6.90 -1.81 11.94
N HIS A 133 5.78 -1.15 11.63
CA HIS A 133 4.46 -1.76 11.55
C HIS A 133 3.58 -1.00 10.56
N ILE A 134 2.45 -1.60 10.20
CA ILE A 134 1.47 -0.99 9.29
C ILE A 134 0.12 -0.98 9.97
N GLU A 135 -0.51 0.19 10.04
CA GLU A 135 -1.85 0.38 10.56
C GLU A 135 -2.83 0.59 9.40
N ILE A 136 -3.86 -0.24 9.31
CA ILE A 136 -4.89 -0.17 8.27
C ILE A 136 -6.23 0.12 8.93
N VAL A 137 -6.77 1.31 8.72
CA VAL A 137 -8.14 1.67 9.12
C VAL A 137 -9.04 1.51 7.92
N LYS A 138 -10.02 0.64 8.03
CA LYS A 138 -10.93 0.31 6.95
C LYS A 138 -12.20 1.16 7.01
N GLY A 139 -12.76 1.44 5.83
CA GLY A 139 -13.86 2.38 5.67
C GLY A 139 -13.38 3.83 5.61
N SER A 140 -14.25 4.72 5.16
CA SER A 140 -13.93 6.14 5.01
C SER A 140 -13.48 6.77 6.33
N THR A 141 -12.60 7.76 6.27
CA THR A 141 -12.20 8.52 7.46
C THR A 141 -12.14 10.02 7.17
N ALA A 142 -12.78 10.80 8.04
CA ALA A 142 -12.78 12.26 7.94
C ALA A 142 -11.41 12.87 8.29
N LEU A 143 -10.66 12.28 9.21
CA LEU A 143 -9.50 12.89 9.87
C LEU A 143 -8.31 13.19 8.96
N TYR A 144 -8.15 12.45 7.86
CA TYR A 144 -7.01 12.56 6.96
C TYR A 144 -7.32 13.26 5.63
N GLY A 145 -8.60 13.62 5.39
CA GLY A 145 -9.04 14.47 4.28
C GLY A 145 -9.04 13.79 2.92
N ASN A 146 -8.60 14.52 1.91
CA ASN A 146 -8.68 14.14 0.50
C ASN A 146 -7.99 12.80 0.19
N GLY A 147 -8.74 11.85 -0.36
CA GLY A 147 -8.27 10.52 -0.77
C GLY A 147 -8.67 9.37 0.17
N ALA A 148 -9.19 9.63 1.36
CA ALA A 148 -9.51 8.61 2.35
C ALA A 148 -10.94 8.02 2.21
N ILE A 149 -11.38 7.71 0.98
CA ILE A 149 -12.73 7.19 0.71
C ILE A 149 -12.88 5.69 0.97
N GLY A 150 -11.82 4.91 0.90
CA GLY A 150 -11.79 3.47 1.22
C GLY A 150 -11.21 3.18 2.61
N GLY A 151 -10.57 4.17 3.20
CA GLY A 151 -9.80 4.05 4.42
C GLY A 151 -8.37 4.52 4.24
N LEU A 152 -7.51 4.17 5.18
CA LEU A 152 -6.10 4.53 5.10
C LEU A 152 -5.18 3.36 5.46
N ILE A 153 -3.97 3.40 4.91
CA ILE A 153 -2.86 2.51 5.23
C ILE A 153 -1.71 3.41 5.67
N ASN A 154 -1.41 3.42 6.97
CA ASN A 154 -0.32 4.20 7.52
C ASN A 154 0.88 3.29 7.79
N ILE A 155 1.96 3.54 7.09
CA ILE A 155 3.21 2.82 7.18
C ILE A 155 4.07 3.54 8.20
N ILE A 156 4.31 2.92 9.35
CA ILE A 156 5.15 3.47 10.39
C ILE A 156 6.57 2.99 10.18
N THR A 157 7.49 3.92 10.03
CA THR A 157 8.90 3.60 9.81
C THR A 157 9.60 3.21 11.11
N LYS A 158 10.61 2.36 11.00
CA LYS A 158 11.45 1.96 12.13
C LYS A 158 12.03 3.17 12.84
N LYS A 159 12.21 3.03 14.13
CA LYS A 159 12.89 3.98 15.00
C LYS A 159 13.90 3.22 15.86
N ASN A 160 14.81 3.94 16.47
CA ASN A 160 15.72 3.32 17.43
C ASN A 160 14.92 2.75 18.62
N ALA A 161 15.20 1.52 18.97
CA ALA A 161 14.68 0.85 20.17
C ALA A 161 15.80 0.37 21.09
N SER A 162 17.07 0.67 20.77
CA SER A 162 18.24 0.27 21.54
C SER A 162 18.58 1.33 22.59
N HIS A 163 19.03 0.88 23.74
CA HIS A 163 19.63 1.72 24.76
C HIS A 163 21.16 1.79 24.65
N THR A 164 21.75 1.07 23.71
CA THR A 164 23.20 1.09 23.43
C THR A 164 23.57 2.27 22.53
N ILE A 165 24.83 2.68 22.61
CA ILE A 165 25.36 3.76 21.76
C ILE A 165 25.29 3.36 20.29
N VAL A 166 25.66 2.11 19.96
CA VAL A 166 25.64 1.56 18.61
C VAL A 166 25.11 0.13 18.64
N SER A 167 24.19 -0.17 17.76
CA SER A 167 23.72 -1.50 17.42
C SER A 167 23.58 -1.58 15.91
N GLY A 168 23.63 -2.78 15.37
CA GLY A 168 23.51 -2.96 13.94
C GLY A 168 22.84 -4.27 13.55
N GLN A 169 22.36 -4.28 12.31
CA GLN A 169 21.81 -5.47 11.70
C GLN A 169 22.16 -5.48 10.20
N THR A 170 22.77 -6.58 9.75
CA THR A 170 23.04 -6.84 8.34
C THR A 170 22.16 -8.00 7.88
N THR A 171 21.38 -7.84 6.84
CA THR A 171 20.57 -8.90 6.23
C THR A 171 21.00 -9.12 4.80
N LEU A 172 21.33 -10.36 4.46
CA LEU A 172 21.60 -10.83 3.11
C LEU A 172 20.50 -11.78 2.69
N ALA A 173 20.00 -11.63 1.47
CA ALA A 173 19.03 -12.56 0.89
C ALA A 173 19.41 -12.90 -0.55
N GLY A 174 19.21 -14.15 -0.92
CA GLY A 174 19.33 -14.66 -2.27
C GLY A 174 18.07 -15.41 -2.67
N SER A 175 17.52 -15.13 -3.85
CA SER A 175 16.32 -15.78 -4.35
C SER A 175 16.53 -16.47 -5.69
N THR A 176 15.77 -17.53 -5.95
CA THR A 176 15.80 -18.26 -7.20
C THR A 176 14.46 -18.93 -7.47
N TYR A 177 14.15 -19.13 -8.75
CA TYR A 177 12.99 -19.91 -9.15
C TYR A 177 13.37 -21.39 -9.28
N ASP A 178 12.51 -22.24 -8.79
CA ASP A 178 12.52 -23.70 -8.92
C ASP A 178 13.90 -24.36 -8.80
N PHE A 179 14.62 -24.12 -7.70
CA PHE A 179 15.94 -24.71 -7.39
C PHE A 179 16.99 -24.54 -8.49
N PHE A 180 17.13 -23.33 -9.02
CA PHE A 180 18.10 -23.00 -10.10
C PHE A 180 17.82 -23.66 -11.45
N ARG A 181 16.64 -24.21 -11.65
CA ARG A 181 16.23 -24.77 -12.94
C ARG A 181 16.34 -23.67 -14.00
N LYS A 182 17.08 -23.92 -15.09
CA LYS A 182 17.41 -22.97 -16.18
C LYS A 182 18.43 -21.86 -15.86
N GLY A 183 18.99 -21.76 -14.65
CA GLY A 183 20.06 -20.78 -14.30
C GLY A 183 19.70 -19.32 -14.49
N LYS A 184 18.40 -18.95 -14.44
CA LYS A 184 17.85 -17.63 -14.69
C LYS A 184 16.87 -17.26 -13.57
N GLY A 185 16.56 -15.98 -13.41
CA GLY A 185 15.63 -15.53 -12.38
C GLY A 185 16.24 -15.46 -10.97
N GLN A 186 17.56 -15.34 -10.87
CA GLN A 186 18.24 -15.17 -9.58
C GLN A 186 18.18 -13.72 -9.11
N GLY A 187 17.80 -13.53 -7.85
CA GLY A 187 17.76 -12.24 -7.20
C GLY A 187 18.66 -12.20 -5.97
N TYR A 188 19.02 -11.00 -5.56
CA TYR A 188 19.74 -10.77 -4.31
C TYR A 188 19.28 -9.49 -3.65
N ARG A 189 19.49 -9.40 -2.33
CA ARG A 189 19.14 -8.23 -1.53
C ARG A 189 20.10 -8.10 -0.35
N ILE A 190 20.53 -6.89 -0.09
CA ILE A 190 21.37 -6.52 1.06
C ILE A 190 20.67 -5.39 1.79
N ASN A 191 20.51 -5.51 3.08
CA ASN A 191 20.03 -4.45 3.95
C ASN A 191 21.00 -4.29 5.12
N GLN A 192 21.43 -3.05 5.35
CA GLN A 192 22.25 -2.65 6.49
C GLN A 192 21.48 -1.66 7.34
N GLN A 193 21.43 -1.88 8.64
CA GLN A 193 20.85 -0.97 9.62
C GLN A 193 21.86 -0.68 10.72
N LEU A 194 21.97 0.60 11.09
CA LEU A 194 22.72 1.08 12.25
C LEU A 194 21.79 1.96 13.07
N TYR A 195 21.75 1.75 14.36
CA TYR A 195 20.90 2.50 15.27
C TYR A 195 21.50 2.56 16.66
N GLY A 196 21.16 3.59 17.41
CA GLY A 196 21.70 3.77 18.74
C GLY A 196 21.14 4.99 19.45
N ASN A 197 21.60 5.15 20.71
CA ASN A 197 21.21 6.24 21.57
C ASN A 197 22.46 6.78 22.31
N THR A 198 22.66 8.10 22.23
CA THR A 198 23.76 8.80 22.92
C THR A 198 23.18 9.85 23.88
N GLY A 199 22.49 9.41 24.93
CA GLY A 199 21.80 10.30 25.86
C GLY A 199 20.53 10.91 25.24
N ASN A 200 20.57 12.19 24.86
CA ASN A 200 19.40 12.87 24.31
C ASN A 200 19.19 12.65 22.80
N LEU A 201 20.18 12.11 22.08
CA LEU A 201 20.11 11.85 20.65
C LEU A 201 19.93 10.37 20.38
N ASP A 202 18.87 10.00 19.70
CA ASP A 202 18.70 8.68 19.12
C ASP A 202 18.72 8.76 17.59
N TYR A 203 19.21 7.69 16.95
CA TYR A 203 19.37 7.64 15.52
C TYR A 203 19.10 6.24 14.96
N LEU A 204 18.62 6.21 13.70
CA LEU A 204 18.55 5.02 12.88
C LEU A 204 18.89 5.41 11.43
N VAL A 205 19.83 4.65 10.85
CA VAL A 205 20.17 4.72 9.43
C VAL A 205 20.00 3.32 8.83
N SER A 206 19.21 3.21 7.77
CA SER A 206 19.00 1.95 7.07
C SER A 206 19.21 2.14 5.57
N GLY A 207 20.02 1.26 4.98
CA GLY A 207 20.25 1.19 3.53
C GLY A 207 19.85 -0.17 2.98
N THR A 208 19.11 -0.20 1.88
CA THR A 208 18.77 -1.43 1.16
C THR A 208 19.18 -1.29 -0.29
N PHE A 209 19.78 -2.33 -0.83
CA PHE A 209 20.03 -2.50 -2.24
C PHE A 209 19.65 -3.93 -2.65
N GLY A 210 18.94 -4.08 -3.76
CA GLY A 210 18.55 -5.39 -4.25
C GLY A 210 18.30 -5.41 -5.75
N ARG A 211 18.34 -6.61 -6.31
CA ARG A 211 17.92 -6.92 -7.67
C ARG A 211 17.02 -8.14 -7.66
N THR A 212 15.86 -8.03 -8.26
CA THR A 212 15.06 -9.20 -8.62
C THR A 212 15.61 -9.79 -9.91
N GLY A 213 15.58 -11.13 -10.04
CA GLY A 213 15.86 -11.78 -11.32
C GLY A 213 14.66 -11.71 -12.27
N SER A 214 14.81 -12.23 -13.49
CA SER A 214 13.67 -12.36 -14.42
C SER A 214 12.58 -13.21 -13.80
N SER A 215 11.33 -12.77 -13.85
CA SER A 215 10.17 -13.52 -13.34
C SER A 215 9.91 -14.75 -14.22
N ILE A 216 9.64 -15.90 -13.58
CA ILE A 216 9.41 -17.20 -14.23
C ILE A 216 8.11 -17.79 -13.68
N ASP A 217 7.23 -18.28 -14.56
CA ASP A 217 5.96 -18.90 -14.18
C ASP A 217 6.11 -20.36 -13.72
N GLY A 218 4.99 -21.01 -13.34
CA GLY A 218 4.98 -22.40 -12.87
C GLY A 218 5.40 -23.44 -13.93
N ASP A 219 5.29 -23.11 -15.21
CA ASP A 219 5.72 -23.97 -16.32
C ASP A 219 7.20 -23.72 -16.69
N GLY A 220 7.84 -22.71 -16.06
CA GLY A 220 9.23 -22.35 -16.27
C GLY A 220 9.46 -21.40 -17.44
N GLU A 221 8.44 -20.73 -17.94
CA GLU A 221 8.55 -19.70 -18.97
C GLU A 221 8.79 -18.31 -18.36
N PHE A 222 9.54 -17.46 -19.06
CA PHE A 222 9.67 -16.06 -18.63
C PHE A 222 8.34 -15.35 -18.76
N ILE A 223 7.95 -14.66 -17.69
CA ILE A 223 6.75 -13.83 -17.66
C ILE A 223 6.99 -12.57 -18.51
N SER A 224 5.95 -12.11 -19.23
CA SER A 224 6.01 -10.86 -19.97
C SER A 224 6.53 -9.72 -19.08
N PRO A 225 7.58 -8.99 -19.49
CA PRO A 225 8.20 -7.95 -18.67
C PRO A 225 7.35 -6.68 -18.54
N ARG A 226 6.24 -6.59 -19.28
CA ARG A 226 5.43 -5.38 -19.34
C ARG A 226 4.85 -5.02 -17.97
N TYR A 227 5.20 -3.84 -17.45
CA TYR A 227 4.92 -3.42 -16.07
C TYR A 227 5.40 -4.42 -15.00
N GLY A 228 6.23 -5.40 -15.38
CA GLY A 228 6.66 -6.48 -14.51
C GLY A 228 7.64 -6.05 -13.42
N LEU A 229 7.82 -6.92 -12.42
CA LEU A 229 8.74 -6.73 -11.29
C LEU A 229 10.06 -7.49 -11.48
N GLY A 230 10.16 -8.33 -12.51
CA GLY A 230 11.41 -9.02 -12.86
C GLY A 230 12.47 -8.05 -13.35
N ASP A 231 13.73 -8.42 -13.14
CA ASP A 231 14.92 -7.64 -13.53
C ASP A 231 14.89 -6.19 -13.00
N THR A 232 14.43 -5.99 -11.76
CA THR A 232 14.27 -4.68 -11.14
C THR A 232 15.34 -4.44 -10.09
N TYR A 233 16.06 -3.31 -10.20
CA TYR A 233 16.94 -2.79 -9.16
C TYR A 233 16.16 -1.91 -8.19
N THR A 234 16.30 -2.19 -6.89
CA THR A 234 15.65 -1.42 -5.83
C THR A 234 16.70 -0.86 -4.88
N THR A 235 16.58 0.41 -4.55
CA THR A 235 17.38 1.09 -3.54
C THR A 235 16.46 1.82 -2.58
N ASN A 236 16.71 1.70 -1.28
CA ASN A 236 16.04 2.49 -0.25
C ASN A 236 17.04 2.97 0.79
N THR A 237 16.89 4.20 1.24
CA THR A 237 17.64 4.76 2.37
C THR A 237 16.64 5.40 3.33
N LEU A 238 16.70 5.03 4.60
CA LEU A 238 15.94 5.65 5.69
C LEU A 238 16.92 6.22 6.70
N VAL A 239 16.78 7.51 7.03
CA VAL A 239 17.47 8.17 8.13
C VAL A 239 16.42 8.72 9.09
N LYS A 240 16.56 8.42 10.36
CA LYS A 240 15.70 8.94 11.42
C LYS A 240 16.56 9.41 12.57
N LEU A 241 16.37 10.64 13.00
CA LEU A 241 17.10 11.28 14.09
C LEU A 241 16.09 11.84 15.07
N GLY A 242 16.28 11.63 16.34
CA GLY A 242 15.45 12.17 17.40
C GLY A 242 16.29 12.82 18.49
N TYR A 243 15.94 14.05 18.86
CA TYR A 243 16.60 14.77 19.93
C TYR A 243 15.60 15.18 21.01
N ALA A 244 15.84 14.70 22.23
CA ALA A 244 15.05 15.06 23.40
C ALA A 244 15.67 16.31 24.05
N PHE A 245 15.00 17.46 23.97
CA PHE A 245 15.42 18.68 24.71
C PHE A 245 15.17 18.54 26.20
N SER A 246 14.12 17.80 26.55
CA SER A 246 13.72 17.45 27.90
C SER A 246 12.88 16.17 27.88
N GLU A 247 12.47 15.67 29.04
CA GLU A 247 11.53 14.53 29.13
C GLU A 247 10.18 14.81 28.45
N LYS A 248 9.82 16.09 28.26
CA LYS A 248 8.55 16.52 27.66
C LYS A 248 8.66 16.96 26.22
N SER A 249 9.83 17.39 25.75
CA SER A 249 9.99 18.03 24.44
C SER A 249 10.99 17.33 23.57
N ARG A 250 10.59 16.97 22.35
CA ARG A 250 11.39 16.22 21.38
C ARG A 250 11.25 16.77 19.97
N LEU A 251 12.35 16.79 19.23
CA LEU A 251 12.39 17.04 17.80
C LEU A 251 12.77 15.75 17.09
N GLU A 252 12.06 15.41 16.03
CA GLU A 252 12.33 14.24 15.20
C GLU A 252 12.46 14.65 13.74
N PHE A 253 13.52 14.20 13.09
CA PHE A 253 13.75 14.32 11.66
C PHE A 253 13.68 12.93 11.03
N MET A 254 13.01 12.83 9.87
CA MET A 254 13.02 11.63 9.03
C MET A 254 13.28 12.01 7.58
N TYR A 255 14.10 11.19 6.93
CA TYR A 255 14.27 11.21 5.48
C TYR A 255 14.22 9.78 4.93
N ASN A 256 13.38 9.55 3.92
CA ASN A 256 13.30 8.30 3.19
C ASN A 256 13.50 8.56 1.69
N PHE A 257 14.40 7.84 1.09
CA PHE A 257 14.63 7.76 -0.34
C PHE A 257 14.27 6.37 -0.85
N TYR A 258 13.51 6.29 -1.94
CA TYR A 258 13.19 5.03 -2.60
C TYR A 258 13.34 5.16 -4.11
N ARG A 259 13.95 4.15 -4.73
CA ARG A 259 14.11 3.99 -6.18
C ARG A 259 13.87 2.54 -6.56
N SER A 260 13.18 2.31 -7.70
CA SER A 260 12.94 0.96 -8.22
C SER A 260 12.77 1.04 -9.74
N LEU A 261 13.73 0.54 -10.49
CA LEU A 261 13.79 0.61 -11.95
C LEU A 261 13.97 -0.77 -12.56
N GLN A 262 13.22 -1.08 -13.61
CA GLN A 262 13.35 -2.30 -14.37
C GLN A 262 14.43 -2.17 -15.46
N ASP A 263 15.46 -3.02 -15.38
CA ASP A 263 16.51 -3.16 -16.40
C ASP A 263 16.49 -4.60 -16.93
N THR A 264 15.62 -4.86 -17.89
CA THR A 264 15.42 -6.20 -18.47
C THR A 264 15.80 -6.23 -19.95
N LYS A 265 16.35 -7.37 -20.39
CA LYS A 265 16.57 -7.70 -21.80
C LYS A 265 15.38 -8.44 -22.43
N LEU A 266 14.31 -8.64 -21.65
CA LEU A 266 13.11 -9.29 -22.15
C LEU A 266 12.19 -8.26 -22.81
N ILE A 267 11.50 -8.69 -23.85
CA ILE A 267 10.38 -7.98 -24.50
C ILE A 267 9.14 -8.88 -24.45
N PRO A 268 7.92 -8.32 -24.44
CA PRO A 268 6.71 -9.09 -24.48
C PRO A 268 6.52 -9.75 -25.85
N GLN A 269 6.19 -11.03 -25.85
CA GLN A 269 5.85 -11.80 -27.05
C GLN A 269 4.53 -12.56 -26.87
N GLY A 270 3.76 -12.67 -27.94
CA GLY A 270 2.50 -13.41 -27.97
C GLY A 270 1.41 -12.75 -27.12
N GLY A 271 0.60 -13.60 -26.51
CA GLY A 271 -0.57 -13.24 -25.73
C GLY A 271 -1.83 -13.13 -26.58
N LYS A 272 -2.86 -13.82 -26.12
CA LYS A 272 -4.26 -13.66 -26.57
C LYS A 272 -5.12 -13.65 -25.32
N TYR A 273 -5.70 -12.51 -25.03
CA TYR A 273 -6.48 -12.32 -23.82
C TYR A 273 -7.45 -13.48 -23.56
N MET A 274 -7.44 -14.01 -22.35
CA MET A 274 -8.22 -15.15 -21.87
C MET A 274 -7.94 -16.49 -22.59
N ARG A 275 -6.96 -16.57 -23.49
CA ARG A 275 -6.63 -17.80 -24.24
C ARG A 275 -5.18 -18.24 -24.06
N GLU A 276 -4.23 -17.37 -24.41
CA GLU A 276 -2.80 -17.67 -24.40
C GLU A 276 -2.03 -16.58 -23.64
N PRO A 277 -1.14 -16.92 -22.70
CA PRO A 277 -0.37 -15.93 -21.96
C PRO A 277 0.65 -15.22 -22.85
N ALA A 278 0.90 -13.97 -22.57
CA ALA A 278 2.09 -13.28 -23.05
C ALA A 278 3.31 -13.72 -22.25
N ILE A 279 4.40 -14.00 -22.95
CA ILE A 279 5.68 -14.43 -22.38
C ILE A 279 6.76 -13.36 -22.59
N GLY A 280 7.87 -13.50 -21.86
CA GLY A 280 9.08 -12.71 -22.04
C GLY A 280 10.07 -13.44 -22.95
N VAL A 281 10.58 -12.77 -23.96
CA VAL A 281 11.66 -13.29 -24.81
C VAL A 281 12.81 -12.30 -24.87
N ILE A 282 14.04 -12.78 -25.06
CA ILE A 282 15.19 -11.88 -25.23
C ILE A 282 15.01 -11.10 -26.53
N GLY A 283 15.12 -9.77 -26.45
CA GLY A 283 14.95 -8.91 -27.60
C GLY A 283 15.40 -7.47 -27.33
N ASN A 284 15.29 -6.63 -28.33
CA ASN A 284 15.68 -5.22 -28.23
C ASN A 284 14.44 -4.37 -27.89
N LYS A 285 14.54 -3.57 -26.86
CA LYS A 285 13.56 -2.52 -26.54
C LYS A 285 13.57 -1.43 -27.62
N ASP A 286 12.51 -0.66 -27.69
CA ASP A 286 12.48 0.53 -28.53
C ASP A 286 13.60 1.49 -28.11
N PRO A 287 14.41 2.02 -29.05
CA PRO A 287 15.54 2.91 -28.71
C PRO A 287 15.15 4.20 -27.97
N GLN A 288 13.87 4.61 -28.09
CA GLN A 288 13.34 5.79 -27.39
C GLN A 288 12.86 5.47 -25.97
N ALA A 289 12.76 4.18 -25.61
CA ALA A 289 12.30 3.78 -24.29
C ALA A 289 13.40 3.99 -23.25
N VAL A 290 13.03 4.62 -22.13
CA VAL A 290 13.86 4.68 -20.92
C VAL A 290 13.38 3.64 -19.90
N GLU A 291 14.20 3.37 -18.88
CA GLU A 291 13.85 2.41 -17.82
C GLU A 291 12.53 2.77 -17.14
N GLU A 292 11.66 1.78 -17.01
CA GLU A 292 10.38 1.88 -16.32
C GLU A 292 10.57 1.80 -14.79
N GLY A 293 9.70 2.46 -14.03
CA GLY A 293 9.64 2.34 -12.59
C GLY A 293 9.68 3.67 -11.86
N THR A 294 9.89 3.61 -10.56
CA THR A 294 10.06 4.78 -9.70
C THR A 294 11.50 5.27 -9.77
N ARG A 295 11.73 6.37 -10.46
CA ARG A 295 13.06 7.02 -10.57
C ARG A 295 13.55 7.52 -9.22
N TYR A 296 12.64 8.13 -8.47
CA TYR A 296 12.84 8.52 -7.08
C TYR A 296 11.51 8.76 -6.38
N ASN A 297 11.51 8.49 -5.09
CA ASN A 297 10.53 8.98 -4.14
C ASN A 297 11.28 9.48 -2.90
N HIS A 298 11.28 10.79 -2.69
CA HIS A 298 11.84 11.45 -1.51
C HIS A 298 10.72 11.79 -0.56
N ASN A 299 10.89 11.48 0.71
CA ASN A 299 10.00 11.90 1.80
C ASN A 299 10.84 12.43 2.93
N ALA A 300 10.45 13.57 3.50
CA ALA A 300 11.11 14.11 4.68
C ALA A 300 10.09 14.78 5.60
N TYR A 301 10.34 14.72 6.89
CA TYR A 301 9.65 15.57 7.86
C TYR A 301 10.57 16.03 8.98
N LEU A 302 10.17 17.15 9.56
CA LEU A 302 10.62 17.64 10.86
C LEU A 302 9.41 17.72 11.77
N LYS A 303 9.41 17.01 12.91
CA LYS A 303 8.30 16.90 13.83
C LYS A 303 8.75 17.30 15.23
N PHE A 304 8.08 18.27 15.79
CA PHE A 304 8.23 18.69 17.18
C PHE A 304 7.05 18.17 18.00
N THR A 305 7.34 17.60 19.15
CA THR A 305 6.33 17.15 20.11
C THR A 305 6.65 17.75 21.49
N SER A 306 5.61 18.20 22.19
CA SER A 306 5.72 18.65 23.57
C SER A 306 4.56 18.09 24.39
N ARG A 307 4.88 17.41 25.46
CA ARG A 307 3.91 16.88 26.42
C ARG A 307 3.62 17.95 27.46
N ASP A 308 2.37 18.02 27.91
CA ASP A 308 1.92 18.96 28.95
C ASP A 308 2.37 20.41 28.68
N LEU A 309 2.23 20.87 27.43
CA LEU A 309 2.59 22.23 27.04
C LEU A 309 1.84 23.26 27.89
N PHE A 310 0.53 23.03 28.14
CA PHE A 310 -0.29 23.72 29.15
C PHE A 310 -1.43 22.79 29.62
N ARG A 311 -1.65 22.70 30.92
CA ARG A 311 -2.80 22.03 31.59
C ARG A 311 -3.26 20.74 30.91
N ASN A 312 -2.43 19.67 30.94
CA ASN A 312 -2.73 18.37 30.35
C ASN A 312 -2.94 18.39 28.81
N THR A 313 -2.35 19.36 28.11
CA THR A 313 -2.42 19.48 26.66
C THR A 313 -1.08 19.17 26.03
N ASN A 314 -1.04 18.14 25.20
CA ASN A 314 0.09 17.82 24.35
C ASN A 314 0.01 18.60 23.04
N PHE A 315 1.14 18.98 22.51
CA PHE A 315 1.29 19.65 21.24
C PHE A 315 2.17 18.83 20.29
N GLU A 316 1.75 18.75 19.05
CA GLU A 316 2.55 18.22 17.94
C GLU A 316 2.50 19.17 16.76
N ALA A 317 3.65 19.47 16.18
CA ALA A 317 3.77 20.18 14.91
C ALA A 317 4.70 19.45 13.97
N SER A 318 4.34 19.34 12.71
CA SER A 318 5.19 18.73 11.69
C SER A 318 5.20 19.54 10.41
N LEU A 319 6.39 19.73 9.85
CA LEU A 319 6.64 20.21 8.51
C LEU A 319 7.10 19.04 7.67
N TYR A 320 6.51 18.83 6.50
CA TYR A 320 6.85 17.69 5.66
C TYR A 320 6.87 18.02 4.18
N GLY A 321 7.62 17.22 3.43
CA GLY A 321 7.65 17.29 1.98
C GLY A 321 7.88 15.94 1.33
N SER A 322 7.37 15.79 0.11
CA SER A 322 7.64 14.61 -0.73
C SER A 322 7.82 14.99 -2.19
N SER A 323 8.59 14.19 -2.93
CA SER A 323 8.77 14.35 -4.37
C SER A 323 8.87 12.99 -5.03
N LEU A 324 7.91 12.67 -5.89
CA LEU A 324 7.81 11.42 -6.63
C LEU A 324 8.01 11.66 -8.13
N TYR A 325 8.80 10.80 -8.77
CA TYR A 325 8.89 10.68 -10.22
C TYR A 325 8.84 9.20 -10.61
N THR A 326 7.78 8.79 -11.31
CA THR A 326 7.60 7.42 -11.81
C THR A 326 7.33 7.41 -13.30
N ILE A 327 7.92 6.46 -14.02
CA ILE A 327 7.83 6.30 -15.48
C ILE A 327 7.12 4.99 -15.78
N PHE A 328 6.20 5.04 -16.73
CA PHE A 328 5.43 3.88 -17.20
C PHE A 328 6.08 3.22 -18.41
N ASP A 329 5.51 2.10 -18.86
CA ASP A 329 5.96 1.38 -20.04
C ASP A 329 5.84 2.22 -21.33
N PHE A 330 6.77 2.01 -22.27
CA PHE A 330 6.77 2.66 -23.57
C PHE A 330 5.65 2.12 -24.46
N ARG A 331 4.92 3.00 -25.11
CA ARG A 331 3.83 2.66 -26.03
C ARG A 331 4.10 3.21 -27.43
N LYS A 332 4.31 2.32 -28.37
CA LYS A 332 4.47 2.68 -29.76
C LYS A 332 3.11 3.00 -30.41
N ALA A 333 3.06 4.04 -31.23
CA ALA A 333 1.92 4.29 -32.11
C ALA A 333 1.72 3.08 -33.01
N ASN A 334 0.47 2.62 -33.15
CA ASN A 334 0.15 1.53 -34.05
C ASN A 334 -0.63 2.07 -35.26
N PRO A 335 -0.02 2.09 -36.46
CA PRO A 335 -0.69 2.59 -37.66
C PRO A 335 -1.98 1.84 -38.02
N LYS A 336 -2.08 0.56 -37.61
CA LYS A 336 -3.26 -0.28 -37.87
C LYS A 336 -4.35 -0.15 -36.80
N SER A 337 -4.04 0.45 -35.68
CA SER A 337 -4.99 0.77 -34.61
C SER A 337 -4.94 2.28 -34.40
N PRO A 338 -6.00 3.02 -34.74
CA PRO A 338 -5.99 4.48 -34.70
C PRO A 338 -5.98 5.02 -33.23
N ARG A 339 -5.43 4.29 -32.32
CA ARG A 339 -5.22 4.66 -30.92
C ARG A 339 -3.76 5.08 -30.76
N TRP A 340 -3.52 6.10 -29.95
CA TRP A 340 -2.19 6.47 -29.47
C TRP A 340 -1.32 7.27 -30.44
N GLU A 341 -1.86 8.07 -31.36
CA GLU A 341 -1.00 8.88 -32.26
C GLU A 341 -0.26 9.97 -31.49
N GLU A 342 -0.95 10.94 -30.86
CA GLU A 342 -0.31 11.93 -30.00
C GLU A 342 -0.02 11.42 -28.58
N THR A 343 -0.69 10.35 -28.18
CA THR A 343 -0.53 9.73 -26.86
C THR A 343 0.46 8.57 -26.84
N SER A 344 1.13 8.29 -27.96
CA SER A 344 2.28 7.36 -28.03
C SER A 344 3.49 7.89 -27.26
N GLY A 345 4.45 7.03 -26.98
CA GLY A 345 5.64 7.34 -26.20
C GLY A 345 5.56 6.80 -24.78
N GLN A 346 6.31 7.37 -23.88
CA GLN A 346 6.44 6.91 -22.52
C GLN A 346 5.95 7.96 -21.53
N SER A 347 4.85 7.67 -20.85
CA SER A 347 4.30 8.61 -19.88
C SER A 347 4.97 8.46 -18.51
N SER A 348 4.91 9.53 -17.74
CA SER A 348 5.41 9.56 -16.37
C SER A 348 4.43 10.32 -15.47
N ILE A 349 4.60 10.21 -14.17
CA ILE A 349 3.92 11.09 -13.21
C ILE A 349 4.98 11.76 -12.35
N LYS A 350 4.85 13.07 -12.22
CA LYS A 350 5.63 13.90 -11.29
C LYS A 350 4.69 14.47 -10.25
N ASP A 351 5.01 14.26 -8.98
CA ASP A 351 4.23 14.74 -7.86
C ASP A 351 5.15 15.37 -6.81
N LYS A 352 4.78 16.55 -6.31
CA LYS A 352 5.49 17.24 -5.23
C LYS A 352 4.49 17.71 -4.20
N LYS A 353 4.79 17.47 -2.94
CA LYS A 353 3.97 17.90 -1.81
C LYS A 353 4.81 18.67 -0.79
N TRP A 354 4.20 19.69 -0.21
CA TRP A 354 4.68 20.40 0.97
C TRP A 354 3.50 20.61 1.89
N GLY A 355 3.69 20.38 3.16
CA GLY A 355 2.61 20.59 4.11
C GLY A 355 3.12 20.80 5.52
N PHE A 356 2.24 21.37 6.33
CA PHE A 356 2.44 21.36 7.76
C PHE A 356 1.18 20.89 8.47
N ARG A 357 1.35 20.35 9.65
CA ARG A 357 0.28 19.91 10.54
C ARG A 357 0.54 20.41 11.93
N THR A 358 -0.51 20.86 12.58
CA THR A 358 -0.50 21.18 14.00
C THR A 358 -1.61 20.42 14.69
N GLN A 359 -1.34 19.92 15.89
CA GLN A 359 -2.31 19.18 16.66
C GLN A 359 -2.12 19.47 18.15
N PHE A 360 -3.22 19.76 18.81
CA PHE A 360 -3.32 19.80 20.27
C PHE A 360 -4.16 18.62 20.73
N THR A 361 -3.74 17.98 21.80
CA THR A 361 -4.47 16.88 22.42
C THR A 361 -4.63 17.19 23.90
N SER A 362 -5.83 17.66 24.28
CA SER A 362 -6.18 17.99 25.64
C SER A 362 -6.88 16.85 26.33
N ARG A 363 -6.41 16.48 27.52
CA ARG A 363 -7.05 15.50 28.38
C ARG A 363 -7.93 16.21 29.40
N LEU A 364 -9.21 15.84 29.43
CA LEU A 364 -10.22 16.39 30.33
C LEU A 364 -10.75 15.27 31.22
N THR A 365 -10.77 15.50 32.52
CA THR A 365 -11.50 14.68 33.50
C THR A 365 -12.74 15.46 33.88
N LEU A 366 -13.90 15.00 33.45
CA LEU A 366 -15.18 15.67 33.66
C LEU A 366 -15.85 15.23 34.96
N SER A 367 -15.64 13.96 35.34
CA SER A 367 -16.01 13.35 36.62
C SER A 367 -15.18 12.10 36.86
N ASP A 368 -15.37 11.43 37.98
CA ASP A 368 -14.70 10.14 38.28
C ASP A 368 -15.02 9.07 37.23
N ASP A 369 -16.22 9.12 36.63
CA ASP A 369 -16.72 8.17 35.64
C ASP A 369 -16.50 8.63 34.18
N VAL A 370 -16.16 9.89 33.93
CA VAL A 370 -16.12 10.46 32.59
C VAL A 370 -14.80 11.17 32.32
N SER A 371 -14.03 10.64 31.40
CA SER A 371 -12.84 11.30 30.85
C SER A 371 -13.00 11.53 29.35
N ALA A 372 -12.35 12.58 28.85
CA ALA A 372 -12.38 12.88 27.42
C ALA A 372 -10.98 13.30 26.92
N HIS A 373 -10.69 12.98 25.68
CA HIS A 373 -9.59 13.53 24.91
C HIS A 373 -10.18 14.39 23.79
N VAL A 374 -9.77 15.65 23.74
CA VAL A 374 -10.13 16.57 22.66
C VAL A 374 -8.90 16.80 21.83
N VAL A 375 -8.97 16.39 20.57
CA VAL A 375 -7.93 16.65 19.56
C VAL A 375 -8.42 17.69 18.60
N TYR A 376 -7.65 18.74 18.41
CA TYR A 376 -7.97 19.81 17.46
C TYR A 376 -6.68 20.31 16.82
N GLY A 377 -6.82 20.81 15.63
CA GLY A 377 -5.65 21.25 14.89
C GLY A 377 -5.96 21.71 13.48
N TYR A 378 -4.90 21.88 12.74
CA TYR A 378 -4.95 22.40 11.38
C TYR A 378 -3.92 21.71 10.50
N ASP A 379 -4.37 21.28 9.32
CA ASP A 379 -3.51 20.70 8.27
C ASP A 379 -3.48 21.67 7.08
N TYR A 380 -2.29 21.88 6.52
CA TYR A 380 -2.07 22.54 5.24
C TYR A 380 -1.33 21.60 4.30
N LEU A 381 -1.75 21.55 3.04
CA LEU A 381 -1.08 20.78 2.00
C LEU A 381 -1.08 21.55 0.68
N LEU A 382 0.12 21.81 0.15
CA LEU A 382 0.37 22.18 -1.24
C LEU A 382 0.74 20.92 -2.01
N ASN A 383 0.02 20.61 -3.08
CA ASN A 383 0.33 19.48 -3.97
C ASN A 383 0.41 19.95 -5.42
N LYS A 384 1.53 19.65 -6.09
CA LYS A 384 1.74 19.89 -7.53
C LYS A 384 1.92 18.56 -8.23
N THR A 385 1.03 18.21 -9.15
CA THR A 385 1.09 16.94 -9.88
C THR A 385 0.85 17.13 -11.37
N ALA A 386 1.55 16.34 -12.20
CA ALA A 386 1.40 16.34 -13.64
C ALA A 386 1.64 14.94 -14.21
N GLN A 387 1.14 14.70 -15.43
CA GLN A 387 1.49 13.52 -16.22
C GLN A 387 2.16 13.94 -17.54
N PRO A 388 3.47 14.25 -17.52
CA PRO A 388 4.21 14.47 -18.75
C PRO A 388 4.56 13.16 -19.45
N LEU A 389 4.74 13.21 -20.77
CA LEU A 389 5.51 12.22 -21.53
C LEU A 389 7.00 12.51 -21.36
N VAL A 390 7.84 11.49 -21.56
CA VAL A 390 9.30 11.62 -21.42
C VAL A 390 9.87 12.60 -22.47
N ASP A 391 9.21 12.74 -23.62
CA ASP A 391 9.55 13.66 -24.69
C ASP A 391 9.11 15.11 -24.48
N GLY A 392 8.49 15.42 -23.32
CA GLY A 392 8.12 16.78 -22.93
C GLY A 392 6.66 17.16 -23.21
N ARG A 393 5.89 16.37 -23.96
CA ARG A 393 4.45 16.59 -24.10
C ARG A 393 3.73 16.32 -22.79
N TYR A 394 2.56 16.90 -22.56
CA TYR A 394 1.77 16.70 -21.35
C TYR A 394 0.44 16.02 -21.64
N TRP A 395 0.20 14.87 -21.02
CA TRP A 395 -1.11 14.26 -20.95
C TRP A 395 -2.02 14.93 -19.92
N VAL A 396 -1.43 15.37 -18.81
CA VAL A 396 -2.06 16.17 -17.79
C VAL A 396 -1.06 17.27 -17.43
N PRO A 397 -1.45 18.55 -17.53
CA PRO A 397 -0.60 19.67 -17.16
C PRO A 397 -0.31 19.66 -15.65
N PHE A 398 0.54 20.57 -15.18
CA PHE A 398 0.75 20.73 -13.74
C PHE A 398 -0.50 21.29 -13.08
N LEU A 399 -1.15 20.45 -12.29
CA LEU A 399 -2.24 20.85 -11.40
C LEU A 399 -1.61 21.29 -10.07
N THR A 400 -1.99 22.44 -9.56
CA THR A 400 -1.54 22.92 -8.25
C THR A 400 -2.72 23.01 -7.31
N SER A 401 -2.67 22.28 -6.19
CA SER A 401 -3.73 22.25 -5.19
C SER A 401 -3.24 22.79 -3.86
N TYR A 402 -4.04 23.67 -3.27
CA TYR A 402 -3.88 24.20 -1.91
C TYR A 402 -5.03 23.68 -1.06
N ASN A 403 -4.74 22.98 0.02
CA ASN A 403 -5.74 22.46 0.94
C ASN A 403 -5.51 23.02 2.34
N HIS A 404 -6.53 23.67 2.90
CA HIS A 404 -6.60 24.18 4.27
C HIS A 404 -7.64 23.36 5.03
N ALA A 405 -7.29 22.79 6.18
CA ALA A 405 -8.20 21.86 6.83
C ALA A 405 -8.13 21.91 8.37
N PRO A 406 -8.92 22.76 9.02
CA PRO A 406 -9.18 22.65 10.44
C PRO A 406 -9.97 21.38 10.77
N PHE A 407 -9.67 20.78 11.92
CA PHE A 407 -10.36 19.59 12.41
C PHE A 407 -10.48 19.61 13.93
N VAL A 408 -11.49 18.87 14.41
CA VAL A 408 -11.70 18.59 15.83
C VAL A 408 -12.21 17.17 16.00
N GLN A 409 -11.76 16.48 17.03
CA GLN A 409 -12.27 15.18 17.44
C GLN A 409 -12.36 15.12 18.97
N VAL A 410 -13.48 14.65 19.45
CA VAL A 410 -13.69 14.34 20.87
C VAL A 410 -13.84 12.84 21.01
N LYS A 411 -13.13 12.28 21.95
CA LYS A 411 -13.29 10.90 22.39
C LYS A 411 -13.53 10.91 23.90
N ALA A 412 -14.75 10.55 24.29
CA ALA A 412 -15.13 10.39 25.68
C ALA A 412 -15.13 8.93 26.08
N SER A 413 -14.60 8.62 27.25
CA SER A 413 -14.68 7.33 27.90
C SER A 413 -15.56 7.46 29.12
N ILE A 414 -16.68 6.75 29.16
CA ILE A 414 -17.67 6.76 30.22
C ILE A 414 -17.53 5.42 30.95
N TRP A 415 -17.43 5.47 32.28
CA TRP A 415 -17.21 4.30 33.13
C TRP A 415 -16.01 3.44 32.69
N GLN A 416 -15.04 4.03 31.95
CA GLN A 416 -13.86 3.37 31.39
C GLN A 416 -14.12 2.29 30.34
N TRP A 417 -15.37 1.89 30.09
CA TRP A 417 -15.73 0.79 29.17
C TRP A 417 -16.65 1.21 28.02
N LEU A 418 -17.32 2.37 28.09
CA LEU A 418 -18.11 2.90 26.98
C LEU A 418 -17.38 4.08 26.34
N ASN A 419 -16.95 3.92 25.08
CA ASN A 419 -16.24 4.96 24.37
C ASN A 419 -17.15 5.57 23.31
N VAL A 420 -17.25 6.89 23.31
CA VAL A 420 -17.97 7.71 22.32
C VAL A 420 -16.95 8.55 21.58
N LYS A 421 -17.00 8.49 20.26
CA LYS A 421 -16.12 9.27 19.36
C LYS A 421 -16.94 10.14 18.46
N LEU A 422 -16.62 11.45 18.42
CA LEU A 422 -17.21 12.44 17.54
C LEU A 422 -16.09 13.21 16.86
N GLY A 423 -16.13 13.39 15.57
CA GLY A 423 -15.12 14.15 14.85
C GLY A 423 -15.67 14.88 13.64
N GLY A 424 -15.06 16.01 13.34
CA GLY A 424 -15.35 16.83 12.18
C GLY A 424 -14.09 17.42 11.58
N ARG A 425 -14.09 17.56 10.25
CA ARG A 425 -13.03 18.21 9.48
C ARG A 425 -13.65 19.02 8.36
N TYR A 426 -13.14 20.22 8.15
CA TYR A 426 -13.55 21.09 7.06
C TYR A 426 -12.37 21.32 6.12
N ASP A 427 -12.45 20.82 4.89
CA ASP A 427 -11.43 20.98 3.87
C ASP A 427 -11.83 22.09 2.89
N ILE A 428 -10.97 23.09 2.73
CA ILE A 428 -11.05 24.16 1.74
C ILE A 428 -9.95 23.92 0.73
N ILE A 429 -10.33 23.50 -0.48
CA ILE A 429 -9.37 23.10 -1.51
C ILE A 429 -9.53 24.01 -2.72
N ASN A 430 -8.41 24.59 -3.16
CA ASN A 430 -8.31 25.32 -4.41
C ASN A 430 -7.38 24.57 -5.35
N VAL A 431 -7.81 24.29 -6.58
CA VAL A 431 -6.98 23.63 -7.59
C VAL A 431 -6.85 24.55 -8.80
N ASP A 432 -5.64 25.02 -9.04
CA ASP A 432 -5.27 25.77 -10.23
C ASP A 432 -4.96 24.79 -11.37
N VAL A 433 -5.65 24.98 -12.50
CA VAL A 433 -5.51 24.21 -13.74
C VAL A 433 -5.07 25.19 -14.83
N PRO A 434 -3.86 25.05 -15.41
CA PRO A 434 -3.43 25.93 -16.50
C PRO A 434 -4.19 25.63 -17.81
N ASP A 435 -4.13 26.56 -18.77
CA ASP A 435 -4.59 26.31 -20.14
C ASP A 435 -3.79 25.13 -20.74
N TYR A 436 -4.48 24.22 -21.44
CA TYR A 436 -3.80 23.06 -22.05
C TYR A 436 -4.58 22.50 -23.24
N ASN A 437 -3.87 21.76 -24.11
CA ASN A 437 -4.45 21.00 -25.19
C ASN A 437 -4.54 19.52 -24.79
N VAL A 438 -5.70 18.91 -24.99
CA VAL A 438 -5.89 17.46 -24.82
C VAL A 438 -5.16 16.73 -25.94
N LEU A 439 -4.27 15.80 -25.62
CA LEU A 439 -3.59 14.97 -26.61
C LEU A 439 -4.61 14.05 -27.33
N ARG A 440 -4.62 14.08 -28.65
CA ARG A 440 -5.56 13.34 -29.48
C ARG A 440 -5.17 11.86 -29.56
N ASN A 441 -6.17 11.01 -29.46
CA ASN A 441 -5.99 9.57 -29.70
C ASN A 441 -5.75 9.27 -31.18
N LYS A 442 -6.45 9.99 -32.05
CA LYS A 442 -6.30 9.97 -33.50
C LYS A 442 -6.06 11.40 -33.95
N LEU A 443 -5.14 11.62 -34.88
CA LEU A 443 -4.85 12.95 -35.41
C LEU A 443 -6.08 13.60 -36.08
N LYS A 444 -7.00 12.78 -36.59
CA LYS A 444 -8.27 13.23 -37.17
C LYS A 444 -9.32 13.67 -36.13
N ASP A 445 -9.12 13.33 -34.84
CA ASP A 445 -10.04 13.79 -33.80
C ASP A 445 -9.89 15.31 -33.64
N PRO A 446 -10.96 16.05 -33.31
CA PRO A 446 -10.85 17.49 -33.11
C PRO A 446 -9.91 17.81 -31.95
N GLN A 447 -9.09 18.86 -32.09
CA GLN A 447 -8.27 19.37 -31.02
C GLN A 447 -9.16 20.04 -29.98
N VAL A 448 -9.03 19.62 -28.71
CA VAL A 448 -9.71 20.26 -27.58
C VAL A 448 -8.70 21.11 -26.82
N ALA A 449 -8.84 22.42 -26.93
CA ALA A 449 -8.09 23.40 -26.16
C ALA A 449 -8.92 23.78 -24.93
N VAL A 450 -8.48 23.34 -23.76
CA VAL A 450 -9.18 23.61 -22.50
C VAL A 450 -8.67 24.89 -21.88
N LYS A 451 -9.58 25.85 -21.69
CA LYS A 451 -9.33 27.06 -20.91
C LYS A 451 -9.23 26.68 -19.43
N GLY A 452 -8.08 26.93 -18.85
CA GLY A 452 -7.80 26.69 -17.43
C GLY A 452 -8.58 27.62 -16.49
N GLY A 453 -8.21 27.56 -15.22
CA GLY A 453 -8.83 28.36 -14.15
C GLY A 453 -8.81 27.63 -12.82
N ASP A 454 -9.50 28.19 -11.85
CA ASP A 454 -9.58 27.68 -10.48
C ASP A 454 -10.81 26.78 -10.27
N LEU A 455 -10.57 25.61 -9.69
CA LEU A 455 -11.60 24.72 -9.17
C LEU A 455 -11.60 24.81 -7.64
N LYS A 456 -12.74 25.23 -7.07
CA LYS A 456 -12.89 25.41 -5.60
C LYS A 456 -13.79 24.34 -5.03
N TYR A 457 -13.32 23.68 -3.97
CA TYR A 457 -14.05 22.64 -3.28
C TYR A 457 -14.08 22.92 -1.78
N ASN A 458 -15.26 22.89 -1.21
CA ASN A 458 -15.48 22.95 0.23
C ASN A 458 -16.13 21.65 0.67
N ASN A 459 -15.54 20.96 1.64
CA ASN A 459 -16.10 19.70 2.10
C ASN A 459 -16.05 19.60 3.61
N MET A 460 -17.21 19.35 4.22
CA MET A 460 -17.32 18.97 5.62
C MET A 460 -17.50 17.47 5.71
N SER A 461 -16.68 16.82 6.54
CA SER A 461 -16.73 15.38 6.81
C SER A 461 -16.84 15.12 8.30
N PHE A 462 -17.67 14.13 8.66
CA PHE A 462 -17.95 13.73 10.03
C PHE A 462 -17.58 12.28 10.28
N ASN A 463 -17.29 11.96 11.53
CA ASN A 463 -17.23 10.58 12.04
C ASN A 463 -17.89 10.51 13.42
N VAL A 464 -18.62 9.45 13.64
CA VAL A 464 -19.27 9.11 14.90
C VAL A 464 -19.02 7.63 15.17
N GLY A 465 -18.64 7.29 16.39
CA GLY A 465 -18.39 5.91 16.78
C GLY A 465 -18.78 5.68 18.24
N LEU A 466 -19.24 4.46 18.49
CA LEU A 466 -19.53 3.95 19.81
C LEU A 466 -18.88 2.58 19.95
N SER A 467 -18.10 2.36 21.00
CA SER A 467 -17.57 1.03 21.34
C SER A 467 -17.78 0.72 22.82
N TYR A 468 -18.11 -0.54 23.08
CA TYR A 468 -18.35 -1.10 24.41
C TYR A 468 -17.34 -2.19 24.68
N ASN A 469 -16.54 -2.06 25.74
CA ASN A 469 -15.43 -2.97 26.05
C ASN A 469 -15.34 -3.39 27.52
N LYS A 470 -16.49 -3.41 28.21
CA LYS A 470 -16.57 -3.90 29.60
C LYS A 470 -16.17 -5.36 29.72
N TYR A 471 -16.57 -6.19 28.75
CA TYR A 471 -16.27 -7.62 28.75
C TYR A 471 -15.36 -7.96 27.56
N ARG A 472 -14.19 -8.52 27.83
CA ARG A 472 -13.22 -8.93 26.79
C ARG A 472 -13.79 -9.95 25.80
N VAL A 473 -14.72 -10.80 26.27
CA VAL A 473 -15.37 -11.84 25.44
C VAL A 473 -16.26 -11.24 24.37
N PHE A 474 -16.81 -10.03 24.57
CA PHE A 474 -17.66 -9.39 23.57
C PHE A 474 -17.58 -7.87 23.67
N GLN A 475 -16.93 -7.26 22.69
CA GLN A 475 -16.66 -5.83 22.61
C GLN A 475 -17.24 -5.27 21.30
N PRO A 476 -18.57 -5.03 21.23
CA PRO A 476 -19.20 -4.52 20.03
C PRO A 476 -18.89 -3.05 19.78
N PHE A 477 -18.95 -2.66 18.51
CA PHE A 477 -18.88 -1.27 18.10
C PHE A 477 -19.84 -0.99 16.94
N VAL A 478 -20.23 0.28 16.83
CA VAL A 478 -20.93 0.83 15.67
C VAL A 478 -20.24 2.12 15.25
N ALA A 479 -20.17 2.37 13.96
CA ALA A 479 -19.54 3.56 13.43
C ALA A 479 -20.25 4.10 12.19
N PHE A 480 -20.27 5.42 12.09
CA PHE A 480 -20.56 6.18 10.89
C PHE A 480 -19.35 7.05 10.57
N SER A 481 -18.92 7.06 9.32
CA SER A 481 -17.81 7.91 8.89
C SER A 481 -17.97 8.37 7.45
N GLN A 482 -17.46 9.56 7.18
CA GLN A 482 -17.44 10.14 5.85
C GLN A 482 -15.99 10.30 5.38
N GLY A 483 -15.78 10.09 4.09
CA GLY A 483 -14.55 10.43 3.40
C GLY A 483 -14.86 11.12 2.09
N PHE A 484 -13.91 11.87 1.58
CA PHE A 484 -14.05 12.46 0.26
C PHE A 484 -12.75 12.37 -0.54
N SER A 485 -12.86 12.53 -1.86
CA SER A 485 -11.70 12.60 -2.75
C SER A 485 -12.02 13.42 -3.98
N ILE A 486 -11.09 14.28 -4.39
CA ILE A 486 -11.02 14.81 -5.75
C ILE A 486 -10.43 13.71 -6.61
N PHE A 487 -11.23 12.65 -6.82
CA PHE A 487 -10.75 11.37 -7.36
C PHE A 487 -10.28 11.51 -8.81
N ASP A 488 -8.95 11.40 -8.99
CA ASP A 488 -8.26 11.33 -10.28
C ASP A 488 -8.67 12.41 -11.30
N LEU A 489 -8.68 13.68 -10.82
CA LEU A 489 -8.99 14.85 -11.63
C LEU A 489 -8.18 14.86 -12.94
N GLY A 490 -6.91 14.48 -12.89
CA GLY A 490 -6.05 14.39 -14.06
C GLY A 490 -6.56 13.43 -15.13
N ARG A 491 -7.18 12.28 -14.76
CA ARG A 491 -7.83 11.40 -15.75
C ARG A 491 -9.06 12.04 -16.36
N THR A 492 -9.83 12.78 -15.60
CA THR A 492 -10.98 13.53 -16.09
C THR A 492 -10.54 14.60 -17.09
N LEU A 493 -9.54 15.40 -16.75
CA LEU A 493 -9.00 16.46 -17.60
C LEU A 493 -8.33 15.92 -18.85
N ARG A 494 -7.60 14.80 -18.75
CA ARG A 494 -6.97 14.12 -19.89
C ARG A 494 -7.96 13.67 -20.96
N ALA A 495 -9.19 13.35 -20.56
CA ALA A 495 -10.27 12.87 -21.43
C ALA A 495 -11.31 13.95 -21.70
N ALA A 496 -11.02 15.22 -21.44
CA ALA A 496 -11.94 16.33 -21.61
C ALA A 496 -12.42 16.43 -23.05
N LYS A 497 -13.73 16.65 -23.22
CA LYS A 497 -14.41 16.90 -24.50
C LYS A 497 -14.91 18.33 -24.60
N ALA A 498 -14.86 19.08 -23.50
CA ALA A 498 -15.27 20.48 -23.42
C ALA A 498 -14.04 21.40 -23.32
N ASP A 499 -14.19 22.59 -23.83
CA ASP A 499 -13.18 23.64 -23.93
C ASP A 499 -13.02 24.51 -22.68
N VAL A 500 -13.93 24.36 -21.69
CA VAL A 500 -13.93 25.11 -20.44
C VAL A 500 -14.17 24.17 -19.24
N LEU A 501 -13.52 24.47 -18.12
CA LEU A 501 -13.59 23.63 -16.92
C LEU A 501 -15.01 23.49 -16.35
N SER A 502 -15.84 24.54 -16.45
CA SER A 502 -17.21 24.52 -15.95
C SER A 502 -18.13 23.50 -16.62
N LYS A 503 -17.77 23.02 -17.81
CA LYS A 503 -18.49 21.98 -18.54
C LYS A 503 -17.91 20.56 -18.30
N ILE A 504 -16.85 20.45 -17.49
CA ILE A 504 -16.21 19.17 -17.15
C ILE A 504 -16.66 18.76 -15.74
N SER A 505 -17.17 17.54 -15.58
CA SER A 505 -17.59 17.02 -14.27
C SER A 505 -16.36 16.79 -13.38
N THR A 506 -16.08 17.72 -12.49
CA THR A 506 -14.91 17.72 -11.59
C THR A 506 -15.28 17.59 -10.12
N GLU A 507 -16.56 17.44 -9.77
CA GLU A 507 -17.05 17.37 -8.39
C GLU A 507 -16.34 16.27 -7.59
N PRO A 508 -16.07 16.47 -6.30
CA PRO A 508 -15.46 15.46 -5.46
C PRO A 508 -16.41 14.31 -5.15
N VAL A 509 -15.87 13.15 -5.01
CA VAL A 509 -16.59 11.95 -4.55
C VAL A 509 -16.67 11.99 -3.02
N LYS A 510 -17.89 11.99 -2.46
CA LYS A 510 -18.14 11.83 -1.02
C LYS A 510 -18.71 10.44 -0.75
N THR A 511 -18.16 9.76 0.23
CA THR A 511 -18.55 8.41 0.61
C THR A 511 -19.02 8.40 2.06
N ASN A 512 -20.21 7.85 2.30
CA ASN A 512 -20.73 7.53 3.63
C ASN A 512 -20.46 6.06 3.92
N ASN A 513 -19.89 5.76 5.08
CA ASN A 513 -19.58 4.42 5.54
C ASN A 513 -20.32 4.16 6.85
N TYR A 514 -21.03 3.05 6.91
CA TYR A 514 -21.72 2.51 8.08
C TYR A 514 -21.11 1.17 8.42
N GLU A 515 -20.78 0.95 9.66
CA GLU A 515 -20.10 -0.25 10.12
C GLU A 515 -20.63 -0.70 11.47
N VAL A 516 -20.80 -2.02 11.62
CA VAL A 516 -21.04 -2.68 12.88
C VAL A 516 -20.09 -3.87 13.00
N GLY A 517 -19.50 -4.04 14.16
CA GLY A 517 -18.56 -5.13 14.38
C GLY A 517 -18.36 -5.43 15.86
N ALA A 518 -17.53 -6.42 16.12
CA ALA A 518 -17.12 -6.79 17.46
C ALA A 518 -15.71 -7.34 17.50
N TYR A 519 -15.01 -7.08 18.59
CA TYR A 519 -13.82 -7.79 19.04
C TYR A 519 -14.20 -8.77 20.15
N SER A 520 -13.51 -9.90 20.21
CA SER A 520 -13.72 -10.92 21.22
C SER A 520 -12.39 -11.54 21.60
N GLU A 521 -12.13 -11.64 22.90
CA GLU A 521 -11.00 -12.34 23.47
C GLU A 521 -11.50 -13.36 24.49
N VAL A 522 -11.33 -14.65 24.16
CA VAL A 522 -11.71 -15.75 25.04
C VAL A 522 -10.47 -16.30 25.70
N GLY A 523 -10.30 -16.01 26.97
CA GLY A 523 -9.10 -16.35 27.70
C GLY A 523 -7.83 -15.75 27.03
N ASN A 524 -6.78 -16.55 26.98
CA ASN A 524 -5.51 -16.21 26.30
C ASN A 524 -5.31 -17.03 25.00
N TRP A 525 -6.33 -17.80 24.58
CA TRP A 525 -6.18 -18.77 23.51
C TRP A 525 -6.95 -18.41 22.22
N LEU A 526 -7.99 -17.56 22.26
CA LEU A 526 -8.79 -17.22 21.09
C LEU A 526 -9.02 -15.70 21.00
N GLN A 527 -8.70 -15.12 19.86
CA GLN A 527 -9.11 -13.79 19.47
C GLN A 527 -9.94 -13.84 18.20
N LEU A 528 -11.11 -13.20 18.23
CA LEU A 528 -11.97 -13.05 17.07
C LEU A 528 -12.23 -11.57 16.83
N ASN A 529 -12.30 -11.18 15.58
CA ASN A 529 -12.90 -9.91 15.22
C ASN A 529 -13.69 -10.04 13.92
N GLY A 530 -14.82 -9.37 13.86
CA GLY A 530 -15.67 -9.39 12.69
C GLY A 530 -16.40 -8.09 12.51
N SER A 531 -16.70 -7.74 11.27
CA SER A 531 -17.51 -6.57 10.94
C SER A 531 -18.33 -6.78 9.69
N PHE A 532 -19.48 -6.10 9.66
CA PHE A 532 -20.29 -5.84 8.48
C PHE A 532 -20.23 -4.36 8.17
N PHE A 533 -20.13 -4.03 6.89
CA PHE A 533 -20.10 -2.65 6.45
C PHE A 533 -20.99 -2.40 5.23
N TYR A 534 -21.44 -1.17 5.12
CA TYR A 534 -22.17 -0.64 3.97
C TYR A 534 -21.62 0.74 3.63
N THR A 535 -21.23 0.97 2.37
CA THR A 535 -20.78 2.27 1.89
C THR A 535 -21.65 2.75 0.75
N TYR A 536 -21.92 4.06 0.71
CA TYR A 536 -22.69 4.71 -0.33
C TYR A 536 -22.00 5.98 -0.80
N SER A 537 -22.02 6.21 -2.11
CA SER A 537 -21.54 7.42 -2.75
C SER A 537 -22.49 7.84 -3.87
N LYS A 538 -22.86 9.15 -3.91
CA LYS A 538 -23.69 9.71 -5.00
C LYS A 538 -22.94 9.78 -6.32
N LEU A 539 -21.62 9.93 -6.28
CA LEU A 539 -20.73 9.95 -7.43
C LEU A 539 -19.75 8.77 -7.32
N GLY A 540 -19.49 8.13 -8.44
CA GLY A 540 -18.60 7.00 -8.50
C GLY A 540 -17.12 7.38 -8.40
N SER A 541 -16.34 6.44 -7.90
CA SER A 541 -14.87 6.44 -7.92
C SER A 541 -14.34 5.18 -8.63
N ASP A 542 -15.18 4.46 -9.34
CA ASP A 542 -14.78 3.31 -10.16
C ASP A 542 -14.25 3.79 -11.52
N LEU A 543 -13.43 2.98 -12.15
CA LEU A 543 -12.85 3.28 -13.46
C LEU A 543 -13.53 2.43 -14.53
N LYS A 544 -13.87 3.05 -15.65
CA LYS A 544 -14.35 2.38 -16.87
C LYS A 544 -13.50 2.80 -18.07
N ILE A 545 -13.57 2.03 -19.14
CA ILE A 545 -12.91 2.38 -20.40
C ILE A 545 -13.91 3.10 -21.32
N GLU A 546 -13.52 4.28 -21.81
CA GLU A 546 -14.17 4.96 -22.92
C GLU A 546 -13.13 5.32 -23.98
N ASN A 547 -13.37 4.97 -25.23
CA ASN A 547 -12.47 5.23 -26.36
C ASN A 547 -11.01 4.79 -26.11
N GLY A 548 -10.83 3.71 -25.32
CA GLY A 548 -9.51 3.16 -24.97
C GLY A 548 -8.77 3.85 -23.84
N PHE A 549 -9.39 4.81 -23.14
CA PHE A 549 -8.85 5.43 -21.94
C PHE A 549 -9.61 5.03 -20.69
N TRP A 550 -8.90 4.91 -19.59
CA TRP A 550 -9.51 4.86 -18.29
C TRP A 550 -10.09 6.23 -17.93
N VAL A 551 -11.39 6.26 -17.67
CA VAL A 551 -12.13 7.44 -17.19
C VAL A 551 -12.81 7.13 -15.88
N VAL A 552 -13.13 8.17 -15.11
CA VAL A 552 -13.84 8.02 -13.84
C VAL A 552 -15.32 7.81 -14.10
N ASN A 553 -15.89 6.72 -13.56
CA ASN A 553 -17.30 6.44 -13.62
C ASN A 553 -18.04 7.26 -12.55
N ARG A 554 -18.89 8.20 -12.95
CA ARG A 554 -19.55 9.19 -12.09
C ARG A 554 -20.95 8.82 -11.65
N THR A 555 -21.31 7.55 -11.72
CA THR A 555 -22.63 7.06 -11.30
C THR A 555 -22.67 6.74 -9.79
N PRO A 556 -23.87 6.79 -9.14
CA PRO A 556 -24.01 6.38 -7.75
C PRO A 556 -23.59 4.94 -7.52
N GLN A 557 -22.90 4.69 -6.40
CA GLN A 557 -22.33 3.40 -6.07
C GLN A 557 -22.59 3.03 -4.61
N LYS A 558 -22.81 1.73 -4.37
CA LYS A 558 -22.81 1.15 -3.04
C LYS A 558 -21.94 -0.10 -2.97
N VAL A 559 -21.24 -0.29 -1.85
CA VAL A 559 -20.46 -1.50 -1.56
C VAL A 559 -20.84 -1.98 -0.17
N TYR A 560 -21.03 -3.27 -0.02
CA TYR A 560 -21.32 -3.91 1.25
C TYR A 560 -20.59 -5.25 1.35
N GLY A 561 -20.34 -5.69 2.57
CA GLY A 561 -19.61 -6.92 2.78
C GLY A 561 -19.32 -7.22 4.24
N MET A 562 -18.57 -8.30 4.43
CA MET A 562 -18.13 -8.76 5.74
C MET A 562 -16.66 -9.13 5.76
N GLU A 563 -16.07 -8.99 6.94
CA GLU A 563 -14.71 -9.39 7.24
C GLU A 563 -14.69 -10.11 8.58
N LEU A 564 -14.01 -11.25 8.65
CA LEU A 564 -13.81 -12.04 9.86
C LEU A 564 -12.35 -12.40 10.01
N ASN A 565 -11.82 -12.31 11.22
CA ASN A 565 -10.49 -12.79 11.58
C ASN A 565 -10.59 -13.63 12.85
N ALA A 566 -9.83 -14.71 12.88
CA ALA A 566 -9.70 -15.58 14.03
C ALA A 566 -8.23 -15.92 14.24
N ASP A 567 -7.73 -15.78 15.46
CA ASP A 567 -6.39 -16.16 15.89
C ASP A 567 -6.52 -17.09 17.09
N VAL A 568 -5.95 -18.28 17.00
CA VAL A 568 -6.06 -19.35 17.98
C VAL A 568 -4.65 -19.76 18.44
N LYS A 569 -4.42 -19.71 19.73
CA LYS A 569 -3.26 -20.31 20.39
C LYS A 569 -3.62 -21.75 20.79
N ILE A 570 -3.21 -22.71 19.97
CA ILE A 570 -3.54 -24.13 20.17
C ILE A 570 -2.67 -24.70 21.28
N LEU A 571 -1.36 -24.40 21.24
CA LEU A 571 -0.34 -24.72 22.23
C LEU A 571 0.55 -23.50 22.43
N GLU A 572 1.41 -23.53 23.45
CA GLU A 572 2.39 -22.45 23.67
C GLU A 572 3.30 -22.22 22.46
N ASN A 573 3.62 -23.27 21.73
CA ASN A 573 4.48 -23.25 20.57
C ASN A 573 3.72 -23.40 19.22
N LEU A 574 2.37 -23.44 19.23
CA LEU A 574 1.55 -23.61 18.04
C LEU A 574 0.38 -22.62 18.02
N LYS A 575 0.40 -21.73 17.02
CA LYS A 575 -0.67 -20.78 16.73
C LYS A 575 -1.20 -20.99 15.33
N ALA A 576 -2.50 -20.82 15.16
CA ALA A 576 -3.15 -20.82 13.86
C ALA A 576 -4.08 -19.61 13.74
N GLY A 577 -4.36 -19.20 12.54
CA GLY A 577 -5.35 -18.15 12.31
C GLY A 577 -5.93 -18.20 10.90
N ALA A 578 -7.05 -17.51 10.75
CA ALA A 578 -7.74 -17.38 9.48
C ALA A 578 -8.35 -16.00 9.33
N ASN A 579 -8.37 -15.49 8.11
CA ASN A 579 -9.16 -14.34 7.76
C ASN A 579 -10.01 -14.62 6.52
N ILE A 580 -11.28 -14.20 6.59
CA ILE A 580 -12.26 -14.34 5.52
C ILE A 580 -12.81 -12.97 5.18
N SER A 581 -13.00 -12.71 3.89
CA SER A 581 -13.61 -11.47 3.41
C SER A 581 -14.44 -11.71 2.16
N TRP A 582 -15.59 -11.04 2.12
CA TRP A 582 -16.48 -11.04 0.99
C TRP A 582 -17.14 -9.68 0.80
N PHE A 583 -17.12 -9.18 -0.44
CA PHE A 583 -17.69 -7.88 -0.79
C PHE A 583 -18.52 -7.95 -2.05
N GLU A 584 -19.52 -7.07 -2.15
CA GLU A 584 -20.25 -6.83 -3.37
C GLU A 584 -20.45 -5.34 -3.61
N GLY A 585 -20.26 -4.92 -4.87
CA GLY A 585 -20.41 -3.55 -5.31
C GLY A 585 -21.46 -3.41 -6.41
N LYS A 586 -22.36 -2.44 -6.25
CA LYS A 586 -23.43 -2.15 -7.21
C LYS A 586 -23.38 -0.69 -7.69
N ILE A 587 -23.77 -0.49 -8.93
CA ILE A 587 -23.89 0.80 -9.59
C ILE A 587 -25.40 1.04 -9.85
N LYS A 588 -25.84 2.27 -9.64
CA LYS A 588 -27.19 2.70 -10.01
C LYS A 588 -27.19 3.04 -11.50
N THR A 589 -28.03 2.33 -12.26
CA THR A 589 -28.17 2.57 -13.71
C THR A 589 -29.02 3.80 -13.99
N GLU A 590 -29.07 4.24 -15.25
CA GLU A 590 -29.92 5.35 -15.71
C GLU A 590 -31.40 5.09 -15.46
N THR A 591 -31.82 3.81 -15.43
CA THR A 591 -33.19 3.41 -15.08
C THR A 591 -33.51 3.59 -13.59
N GLY A 592 -32.55 4.04 -12.78
CA GLY A 592 -32.70 4.25 -11.35
C GLY A 592 -32.56 2.97 -10.51
N LYS A 593 -32.28 1.81 -11.11
CA LYS A 593 -32.13 0.51 -10.44
C LYS A 593 -30.67 0.22 -10.04
N TRP A 594 -30.48 -0.66 -9.04
CA TRP A 594 -29.19 -1.14 -8.57
C TRP A 594 -28.89 -2.54 -9.17
N ASP A 595 -28.98 -2.64 -10.48
CA ASP A 595 -28.89 -3.89 -11.24
C ASP A 595 -27.52 -4.12 -11.91
N SER A 596 -26.68 -3.12 -12.00
CA SER A 596 -25.32 -3.24 -12.53
C SER A 596 -24.28 -3.45 -11.41
N TYR A 597 -23.18 -4.13 -11.74
CA TYR A 597 -22.08 -4.38 -10.81
C TYR A 597 -20.95 -3.35 -11.01
N MET A 598 -20.23 -3.07 -9.93
CA MET A 598 -18.95 -2.38 -10.01
C MET A 598 -17.91 -3.29 -10.66
N SER A 599 -16.94 -2.69 -11.34
CA SER A 599 -15.82 -3.38 -11.97
C SER A 599 -15.11 -4.36 -11.02
N ASN A 600 -14.69 -5.52 -11.54
CA ASN A 600 -13.91 -6.50 -10.80
C ASN A 600 -12.49 -5.98 -10.44
N ILE A 601 -12.07 -4.84 -10.99
CA ILE A 601 -10.85 -4.13 -10.56
C ILE A 601 -11.05 -3.55 -9.16
N SER A 602 -12.21 -2.94 -8.90
CA SER A 602 -12.52 -2.32 -7.62
C SER A 602 -12.97 -3.33 -6.57
N ILE A 603 -13.81 -4.30 -6.97
CA ILE A 603 -14.36 -5.30 -6.06
C ILE A 603 -13.61 -6.62 -6.22
N PRO A 604 -12.75 -7.00 -5.25
CA PRO A 604 -12.03 -8.26 -5.32
C PRO A 604 -12.96 -9.48 -5.15
N ALA A 605 -12.50 -10.64 -5.60
CA ALA A 605 -13.13 -11.92 -5.28
C ALA A 605 -13.03 -12.22 -3.78
N ALA A 606 -13.94 -13.04 -3.26
CA ALA A 606 -13.88 -13.52 -1.87
C ALA A 606 -12.51 -14.16 -1.59
N LYS A 607 -11.97 -13.89 -0.40
CA LYS A 607 -10.65 -14.35 0.01
C LYS A 607 -10.70 -15.05 1.36
N LEU A 608 -10.03 -16.20 1.43
CA LEU A 608 -9.69 -16.90 2.66
C LEU A 608 -8.16 -16.96 2.74
N ALA A 609 -7.58 -16.51 3.83
CA ALA A 609 -6.18 -16.76 4.13
C ALA A 609 -6.07 -17.43 5.50
N MET A 610 -5.33 -18.52 5.58
CA MET A 610 -5.06 -19.26 6.81
C MET A 610 -3.56 -19.34 7.04
N TYR A 611 -3.16 -19.42 8.29
CA TYR A 611 -1.77 -19.62 8.65
C TYR A 611 -1.62 -20.52 9.87
N ILE A 612 -0.46 -21.17 9.93
CA ILE A 612 0.00 -21.93 11.09
C ILE A 612 1.41 -21.44 11.40
N ASN A 613 1.64 -21.03 12.65
CA ASN A 613 2.94 -20.65 13.17
C ASN A 613 3.34 -21.68 14.22
N TYR A 614 4.41 -22.42 13.98
CA TYR A 614 4.88 -23.50 14.82
C TYR A 614 6.36 -23.29 15.21
N VAL A 615 6.66 -23.49 16.47
CA VAL A 615 8.02 -23.48 17.03
C VAL A 615 8.36 -24.92 17.45
N PRO A 616 8.88 -25.76 16.55
CA PRO A 616 9.12 -27.19 16.83
C PRO A 616 10.16 -27.38 17.95
N VAL A 617 11.22 -26.58 17.95
CA VAL A 617 12.30 -26.59 18.95
C VAL A 617 12.66 -25.15 19.28
N LYS A 618 13.20 -24.90 20.47
CA LYS A 618 13.64 -23.55 20.88
C LYS A 618 14.51 -22.92 19.79
N ASN A 619 14.26 -21.62 19.51
CA ASN A 619 14.95 -20.82 18.50
C ASN A 619 14.69 -21.22 17.05
N THR A 620 13.72 -22.09 16.75
CA THR A 620 13.28 -22.37 15.38
C THR A 620 11.91 -21.78 15.13
N TYR A 621 11.53 -21.65 13.87
CA TYR A 621 10.18 -21.26 13.46
C TYR A 621 9.80 -21.94 12.15
N LEU A 622 8.53 -22.27 12.02
CA LEU A 622 7.90 -22.81 10.83
C LEU A 622 6.56 -22.11 10.65
N ASN A 623 6.40 -21.37 9.55
CA ASN A 623 5.18 -20.68 9.21
C ASN A 623 4.66 -21.24 7.88
N LEU A 624 3.47 -21.78 7.88
CA LEU A 624 2.76 -22.23 6.70
C LEU A 624 1.55 -21.31 6.47
N GLN A 625 1.39 -20.85 5.23
CA GLN A 625 0.28 -20.00 4.84
C GLN A 625 -0.44 -20.61 3.65
N TYR A 626 -1.78 -20.70 3.73
CA TYR A 626 -2.64 -21.06 2.62
C TYR A 626 -3.54 -19.89 2.26
N ILE A 627 -3.64 -19.57 0.97
CA ILE A 627 -4.49 -18.48 0.46
C ILE A 627 -5.38 -19.05 -0.64
N HIS A 628 -6.69 -18.84 -0.45
CA HIS A 628 -7.70 -19.10 -1.45
C HIS A 628 -8.37 -17.80 -1.88
N THR A 629 -8.41 -17.54 -3.17
CA THR A 629 -9.23 -16.49 -3.77
C THR A 629 -10.32 -17.16 -4.60
N GLY A 630 -11.57 -16.81 -4.38
CA GLY A 630 -12.72 -17.37 -5.08
C GLY A 630 -12.80 -16.93 -6.55
N LYS A 631 -13.72 -17.53 -7.30
CA LYS A 631 -14.10 -17.06 -8.64
C LYS A 631 -14.99 -15.82 -8.50
N ARG A 632 -14.73 -14.79 -9.35
CA ARG A 632 -15.65 -13.67 -9.52
C ARG A 632 -16.01 -13.52 -10.99
N ASP A 633 -17.30 -13.72 -11.29
CA ASP A 633 -17.88 -13.75 -12.62
C ASP A 633 -19.22 -13.00 -12.56
N ARG A 634 -19.20 -11.71 -12.87
CA ARG A 634 -20.34 -10.80 -12.73
C ARG A 634 -20.80 -10.18 -14.05
N PHE A 635 -20.00 -10.35 -15.11
CA PHE A 635 -20.23 -9.73 -16.39
C PHE A 635 -20.27 -10.79 -17.49
N ALA A 636 -21.02 -10.51 -18.56
CA ALA A 636 -21.04 -11.33 -19.75
C ALA A 636 -20.05 -10.76 -20.78
N PRO A 637 -19.41 -11.59 -21.59
CA PRO A 637 -18.63 -11.13 -22.74
C PRO A 637 -19.55 -10.57 -23.83
N ASP A 638 -18.96 -9.81 -24.77
CA ASP A 638 -19.65 -9.39 -25.98
C ASP A 638 -19.97 -10.58 -26.93
N ALA A 639 -20.63 -10.31 -28.05
CA ALA A 639 -20.98 -11.34 -29.04
C ALA A 639 -19.77 -12.07 -29.68
N LYS A 640 -18.55 -11.53 -29.49
CA LYS A 640 -17.28 -12.13 -29.93
C LYS A 640 -16.59 -12.91 -28.80
N GLY A 641 -17.21 -13.03 -27.63
CA GLY A 641 -16.64 -13.67 -26.46
C GLY A 641 -15.57 -12.83 -25.75
N VAL A 642 -15.54 -11.51 -25.95
CA VAL A 642 -14.54 -10.61 -25.37
C VAL A 642 -15.17 -9.79 -24.24
N TYR A 643 -14.50 -9.76 -23.09
CA TYR A 643 -14.89 -8.93 -21.96
C TYR A 643 -14.31 -7.52 -22.11
N ASN A 644 -15.05 -6.53 -21.62
CA ASN A 644 -14.50 -5.19 -21.43
C ASN A 644 -13.39 -5.22 -20.38
N GLU A 645 -12.48 -4.25 -20.47
CA GLU A 645 -11.42 -4.09 -19.49
C GLU A 645 -12.03 -3.80 -18.09
N GLY A 646 -11.64 -4.60 -17.11
CA GLY A 646 -12.21 -4.54 -15.76
C GLY A 646 -13.42 -5.45 -15.50
N GLU A 647 -13.97 -6.08 -16.52
CA GLU A 647 -15.16 -6.93 -16.44
C GLU A 647 -14.87 -8.42 -16.63
N GLY A 648 -13.62 -8.79 -16.97
CA GLY A 648 -13.19 -10.17 -17.15
C GLY A 648 -13.46 -11.05 -15.92
N VAL A 649 -13.50 -12.36 -16.15
CA VAL A 649 -13.65 -13.36 -15.09
C VAL A 649 -12.36 -13.46 -14.27
N VAL A 650 -12.45 -13.32 -12.97
CA VAL A 650 -11.34 -13.65 -12.05
C VAL A 650 -11.49 -15.11 -11.65
N ASN A 651 -10.52 -15.93 -12.01
CA ASN A 651 -10.49 -17.35 -11.67
C ASN A 651 -10.05 -17.59 -10.23
N ARG A 652 -10.32 -18.80 -9.72
CA ARG A 652 -9.86 -19.24 -8.41
C ARG A 652 -8.34 -19.31 -8.38
N ILE A 653 -7.75 -18.90 -7.24
CA ILE A 653 -6.31 -18.99 -6.99
C ILE A 653 -6.12 -19.71 -5.66
N ASN A 654 -5.22 -20.70 -5.63
CA ASN A 654 -4.82 -21.39 -4.40
C ASN A 654 -3.30 -21.32 -4.31
N LEU A 655 -2.78 -20.77 -3.22
CA LEU A 655 -1.36 -20.63 -2.97
C LEU A 655 -1.02 -21.19 -1.60
N VAL A 656 0.11 -21.86 -1.52
CA VAL A 656 0.73 -22.28 -0.26
C VAL A 656 2.12 -21.65 -0.20
N ASN A 657 2.40 -20.98 0.91
CA ASN A 657 3.70 -20.39 1.19
C ASN A 657 4.28 -21.00 2.45
N LEU A 658 5.61 -21.19 2.45
CA LEU A 658 6.36 -21.73 3.58
C LEU A 658 7.45 -20.75 3.99
N ASN A 659 7.64 -20.58 5.30
CA ASN A 659 8.79 -19.87 5.84
C ASN A 659 9.29 -20.62 7.06
N ALA A 660 10.57 -20.98 7.06
CA ALA A 660 11.22 -21.71 8.14
C ALA A 660 12.58 -21.11 8.46
N GLY A 661 13.05 -21.27 9.69
CA GLY A 661 14.37 -20.80 10.03
C GLY A 661 14.79 -21.11 11.45
N ILE A 662 16.01 -20.69 11.78
CA ILE A 662 16.66 -20.89 13.06
C ILE A 662 17.38 -19.61 13.51
N LYS A 663 17.24 -19.26 14.78
CA LYS A 663 17.95 -18.15 15.44
C LYS A 663 19.12 -18.70 16.26
N LEU A 664 20.33 -18.35 15.90
CA LEU A 664 21.58 -18.82 16.51
C LEU A 664 22.33 -17.61 17.06
N LYS A 665 22.22 -17.32 18.37
CA LYS A 665 22.83 -16.14 19.00
C LYS A 665 22.56 -14.85 18.18
N ALA A 666 23.58 -14.34 17.48
CA ALA A 666 23.51 -13.15 16.64
C ALA A 666 22.95 -13.40 15.24
N TRP A 667 22.74 -14.65 14.82
CA TRP A 667 22.29 -15.02 13.48
C TRP A 667 20.81 -15.43 13.43
N ASP A 668 20.09 -14.99 12.42
CA ASP A 668 18.79 -15.51 12.03
C ASP A 668 18.91 -16.02 10.58
N LEU A 669 18.84 -17.34 10.41
CA LEU A 669 18.94 -18.01 9.12
C LEU A 669 17.54 -18.48 8.70
N GLY A 670 17.12 -18.13 7.50
CA GLY A 670 15.77 -18.41 7.01
C GLY A 670 15.75 -18.98 5.60
N LEU A 671 14.77 -19.85 5.37
CA LEU A 671 14.38 -20.38 4.08
C LEU A 671 12.90 -20.06 3.87
N SER A 672 12.57 -19.41 2.76
CA SER A 672 11.18 -19.08 2.41
C SER A 672 10.87 -19.60 1.01
N VAL A 673 9.66 -20.12 0.84
CA VAL A 673 9.17 -20.60 -0.45
C VAL A 673 7.79 -20.01 -0.71
N SER A 674 7.68 -19.16 -1.71
CA SER A 674 6.40 -18.70 -2.23
C SER A 674 5.90 -19.64 -3.31
N ASN A 675 4.56 -19.81 -3.40
CA ASN A 675 3.92 -20.74 -4.31
C ASN A 675 4.57 -22.17 -4.24
N LEU A 676 4.59 -22.74 -3.02
CA LEU A 676 5.26 -24.02 -2.71
C LEU A 676 4.86 -25.17 -3.67
N LEU A 677 3.58 -25.20 -4.09
CA LEU A 677 3.04 -26.22 -4.96
C LEU A 677 3.34 -25.96 -6.45
N ASN A 678 4.01 -24.86 -6.77
CA ASN A 678 4.34 -24.42 -8.13
C ASN A 678 3.11 -24.33 -9.06
N ASN A 679 1.98 -23.85 -8.51
CA ASN A 679 0.76 -23.69 -9.28
C ASN A 679 0.93 -22.61 -10.36
N THR A 680 0.48 -22.92 -11.57
CA THR A 680 0.35 -21.96 -12.66
C THR A 680 -0.97 -21.22 -12.52
N TYR A 681 -0.93 -19.89 -12.41
CA TYR A 681 -2.11 -19.06 -12.21
C TYR A 681 -1.96 -17.69 -12.86
N TYR A 682 -3.07 -16.93 -12.93
CA TYR A 682 -3.11 -15.55 -13.41
C TYR A 682 -3.53 -14.63 -12.27
N THR A 683 -2.90 -13.47 -12.15
CA THR A 683 -3.34 -12.45 -11.19
C THR A 683 -4.66 -11.82 -11.62
N SER A 684 -5.40 -11.24 -10.66
CA SER A 684 -6.63 -10.49 -10.99
C SER A 684 -6.36 -9.38 -12.03
N THR A 685 -5.25 -8.66 -11.90
CA THR A 685 -4.87 -7.61 -12.86
C THR A 685 -4.70 -8.18 -14.27
N SER A 686 -3.98 -9.29 -14.42
CA SER A 686 -3.77 -9.93 -15.72
C SER A 686 -5.10 -10.35 -16.37
N MET A 687 -6.03 -10.90 -15.59
CA MET A 687 -7.34 -11.32 -16.06
C MET A 687 -8.30 -10.15 -16.38
N LEU A 688 -8.04 -8.95 -15.85
CA LEU A 688 -8.96 -7.83 -15.96
C LEU A 688 -8.53 -6.74 -16.94
N MET A 689 -7.26 -6.70 -17.36
CA MET A 689 -6.76 -5.62 -18.21
C MET A 689 -7.18 -5.72 -19.68
N ALA A 690 -7.78 -6.83 -20.12
CA ALA A 690 -8.28 -7.09 -21.46
C ALA A 690 -7.29 -6.77 -22.60
N ARG A 691 -5.98 -6.92 -22.34
CA ARG A 691 -4.90 -6.60 -23.27
C ARG A 691 -4.00 -7.81 -23.47
N ASN A 692 -3.74 -8.16 -24.72
CA ASN A 692 -2.98 -9.34 -25.07
C ASN A 692 -1.58 -9.37 -24.41
N ALA A 693 -0.82 -8.28 -24.50
CA ALA A 693 0.55 -8.21 -23.94
C ALA A 693 0.62 -8.13 -22.41
N GLU A 694 -0.51 -7.85 -21.75
CA GLU A 694 -0.63 -7.78 -20.27
C GLU A 694 -1.32 -9.05 -19.70
N PHE A 695 -1.83 -9.94 -20.55
CA PHE A 695 -2.37 -11.23 -20.13
C PHE A 695 -1.22 -12.21 -19.92
N ALA A 696 -0.58 -12.10 -18.77
CA ALA A 696 0.58 -12.91 -18.39
C ALA A 696 0.26 -13.75 -17.14
N ARG A 697 0.91 -14.91 -17.02
CA ARG A 697 0.87 -15.73 -15.82
C ARG A 697 1.57 -15.04 -14.66
N ALA A 698 1.31 -15.51 -13.46
CA ALA A 698 1.98 -15.06 -12.25
C ALA A 698 3.22 -15.89 -11.94
N ASP A 699 4.02 -15.44 -10.95
CA ASP A 699 5.24 -16.10 -10.53
C ASP A 699 5.00 -17.56 -10.11
N GLY A 700 5.85 -18.45 -10.59
CA GLY A 700 5.98 -19.83 -10.14
C GLY A 700 6.59 -19.89 -8.73
N ARG A 701 7.05 -21.09 -8.35
CA ARG A 701 7.72 -21.31 -7.07
C ARG A 701 9.02 -20.52 -7.00
N ASN A 702 9.10 -19.61 -6.02
CA ASN A 702 10.31 -18.85 -5.74
C ASN A 702 10.84 -19.21 -4.35
N ILE A 703 12.14 -19.45 -4.25
CA ILE A 703 12.84 -19.85 -3.03
C ILE A 703 13.79 -18.73 -2.65
N THR A 704 13.72 -18.29 -1.39
CA THR A 704 14.56 -17.23 -0.84
C THR A 704 15.31 -17.74 0.38
N PHE A 705 16.62 -17.61 0.38
CA PHE A 705 17.50 -17.82 1.54
C PHE A 705 17.81 -16.46 2.16
N THR A 706 17.74 -16.37 3.48
CA THR A 706 18.08 -15.16 4.23
C THR A 706 19.05 -15.45 5.34
N ALA A 707 20.03 -14.56 5.55
CA ALA A 707 20.92 -14.57 6.69
C ALA A 707 20.94 -13.16 7.28
N THR A 708 20.54 -13.03 8.54
CA THR A 708 20.55 -11.78 9.29
C THR A 708 21.52 -11.89 10.45
N PHE A 709 22.48 -10.97 10.52
CA PHE A 709 23.44 -10.84 11.60
C PHE A 709 23.14 -9.57 12.41
N LYS A 710 23.05 -9.72 13.74
CA LYS A 710 22.81 -8.61 14.69
C LYS A 710 24.04 -8.43 15.57
N TYR A 711 24.44 -7.20 15.85
CA TYR A 711 25.62 -6.85 16.63
C TYR A 711 25.42 -5.53 17.39
#